data_00221994b14bc214856368e3f67c0798
#
_entry.id   00221994b14bc214856368e3f67c0798
#
_cell.length_a   1.000
_cell.length_b   1.000
_cell.length_c   1.000
_cell.angle_alpha   90.00
_cell.angle_beta   90.00
_cell.angle_gamma   90.00
#
_symmetry.space_group_name_H-M   'P 1'
#
loop_
_entity.id
_entity.type
_entity.pdbx_description
1 polymer ?
#
loop_
_entity_poly.entity_id
_entity_poly.type
_entity_poly.pdbx_seq_one_letter_code
_entity_poly.pdbx_strand_id
1 'polypeptide(L)'
;MAVHRLRRFAISISVLGLLATPLAACGGGGGGGVVTPTPTPPPPPPPPPPPPPPPPPSIPSEDSREYQRNWGVADAQAIAAWRTGATGRGITVGVVDSGIRMNHQDLGANISSLSTDIVAGRNEREDQDGHGTRVSSIIAAPFNDYGTVGIAFNSTILSVRADVSDCTKPEDKICFKSGDLARALDYAVQNGARVINLSIGGETPLGAQFEAALLRAINAGAVFAIAAGNEEGANPEWPGRYASDPRFAGAVIVTSAHDKAQQIADFSNRAGVSQNAFLSAPGVDVIVDCEGDGCWRVNGTSFASPAVAGALALLLEAFPNLTGREAVDILLRTGREAGDPGTDVVYGRGLLDIARAFQPVGATSAPMANGAAAVNIALEPGAHVGGPFGDALGRTGALSTIAYDEYERLFRVDLGAAYGPAPRRSYQPRNPTPMQQSQVTLDAPGGTRLSLAAAAPVAAPEPVVARYTPFDAPWLGDETRSEALFEVQAGRLSLTAWQGQGGASSPFRSGSGDGFTALTQADHALRGALSFGALTFSAESGSGDRRAPLRPVERDASTYARAGLDWRAENGGQDRGGLSFSLGALDERMGPLGAYLPTQSDFALPSRTRFAAVGADVDLGHGFTLSGEAGFGRTELEGRFLHLSAPALSSTWRASLQSACPSWSFAEALGCRSLTWERSQPLRIA
;
A
#
# COMPACT_ATOMS: atom_id res chain seq x y z
N MET A 1 11.85 -50.77 15.23
CA MET A 1 11.80 -49.30 15.38
C MET A 1 10.46 -48.77 14.88
N ALA A 2 9.41 -49.04 15.61
CA ALA A 2 8.04 -48.64 15.27
C ALA A 2 7.22 -48.45 16.56
N VAL A 3 7.52 -47.46 17.39
CA VAL A 3 6.78 -47.14 18.64
C VAL A 3 6.89 -45.65 18.99
N HIS A 4 6.87 -44.72 18.05
CA HIS A 4 6.92 -43.28 18.44
C HIS A 4 6.04 -42.33 17.59
N ARG A 5 4.88 -42.80 17.09
CA ARG A 5 3.92 -41.86 16.46
C ARG A 5 2.45 -42.04 16.88
N LEU A 6 2.20 -42.34 18.16
CA LEU A 6 0.83 -42.42 18.69
C LEU A 6 0.67 -41.55 19.93
N ARG A 7 0.98 -40.27 19.79
CA ARG A 7 0.63 -39.22 20.77
C ARG A 7 0.38 -37.90 20.10
N ARG A 8 -0.81 -37.74 19.54
CA ARG A 8 -1.49 -36.44 19.32
C ARG A 8 -2.89 -36.69 18.72
N PHE A 9 -3.71 -37.48 19.44
CA PHE A 9 -5.16 -37.49 19.23
C PHE A 9 -5.79 -37.21 20.60
N ALA A 10 -5.83 -35.93 20.96
CA ALA A 10 -6.73 -35.40 21.97
C ALA A 10 -7.46 -34.23 21.35
N ILE A 11 -8.49 -34.55 20.54
CA ILE A 11 -9.48 -33.56 20.12
C ILE A 11 -10.42 -33.41 21.30
N SER A 12 -10.31 -32.27 21.96
CA SER A 12 -11.25 -31.85 23.00
C SER A 12 -12.64 -31.70 22.39
N ILE A 13 -13.53 -32.65 22.67
CA ILE A 13 -14.97 -32.52 22.52
C ILE A 13 -15.43 -31.65 23.69
N SER A 14 -15.51 -30.36 23.47
CA SER A 14 -16.10 -29.39 24.42
C SER A 14 -16.91 -28.36 23.63
N VAL A 15 -17.99 -28.81 23.02
CA VAL A 15 -19.06 -27.90 22.55
C VAL A 15 -20.38 -28.68 22.63
N LEU A 16 -20.89 -28.84 23.85
CA LEU A 16 -22.33 -29.04 24.09
C LEU A 16 -22.62 -28.66 25.54
N GLY A 17 -22.89 -27.40 25.76
CA GLY A 17 -23.30 -26.96 27.08
C GLY A 17 -23.44 -25.44 27.14
N LEU A 18 -24.48 -24.92 26.54
CA LEU A 18 -25.02 -23.58 26.90
C LEU A 18 -26.40 -23.40 26.25
N LEU A 19 -27.42 -23.87 26.95
CA LEU A 19 -28.79 -23.38 26.83
C LEU A 19 -29.61 -23.95 27.99
N ALA A 20 -29.52 -23.29 29.16
CA ALA A 20 -30.56 -23.32 30.17
C ALA A 20 -30.36 -22.16 31.15
N THR A 21 -31.05 -21.09 30.99
CA THR A 21 -31.30 -20.11 32.03
C THR A 21 -32.70 -20.38 32.60
N PRO A 22 -32.83 -20.58 33.92
CA PRO A 22 -34.16 -20.58 34.53
C PRO A 22 -34.59 -19.16 34.90
N LEU A 23 -35.79 -18.81 34.48
CA LEU A 23 -36.63 -17.77 35.10
C LEU A 23 -36.88 -18.16 36.57
N ALA A 24 -36.52 -17.30 37.48
CA ALA A 24 -37.02 -17.36 38.87
C ALA A 24 -37.88 -16.13 39.12
N ALA A 25 -39.11 -16.43 39.49
CA ALA A 25 -40.14 -15.46 39.77
C ALA A 25 -40.03 -14.82 41.15
N CYS A 26 -40.62 -13.63 41.27
CA CYS A 26 -40.86 -12.85 42.44
C CYS A 26 -41.68 -13.58 43.51
N GLY A 27 -41.38 -13.23 44.76
CA GLY A 27 -42.29 -13.46 45.91
C GLY A 27 -41.79 -12.72 47.13
N GLY A 28 -42.35 -11.62 47.43
CA GLY A 28 -43.21 -11.26 48.55
C GLY A 28 -42.58 -10.73 49.83
N GLY A 29 -42.93 -9.49 50.16
CA GLY A 29 -43.48 -9.16 51.48
C GLY A 29 -42.63 -8.39 52.46
N GLY A 30 -43.08 -7.17 52.79
CA GLY A 30 -42.97 -6.66 54.15
C GLY A 30 -42.41 -5.27 54.39
N GLY A 31 -43.25 -4.26 54.43
CA GLY A 31 -43.38 -3.28 55.53
C GLY A 31 -42.36 -2.16 55.70
N GLY A 32 -42.83 -0.93 55.53
CA GLY A 32 -42.47 0.15 56.43
C GLY A 32 -41.55 1.25 55.94
N GLY A 33 -42.12 2.44 55.78
CA GLY A 33 -41.37 3.69 55.81
C GLY A 33 -41.33 4.47 54.50
N VAL A 34 -42.35 5.33 54.31
CA VAL A 34 -42.36 6.33 53.26
C VAL A 34 -41.29 7.41 53.59
N VAL A 35 -40.15 7.33 52.93
CA VAL A 35 -39.23 8.45 52.85
C VAL A 35 -39.40 9.03 51.44
N THR A 36 -39.97 10.22 51.37
CA THR A 36 -40.03 10.98 50.11
C THR A 36 -38.63 11.33 49.64
N PRO A 37 -38.17 10.83 48.50
CA PRO A 37 -36.89 11.23 47.96
C PRO A 37 -36.93 12.71 47.51
N THR A 38 -36.00 13.48 48.02
CA THR A 38 -35.68 14.84 47.51
C THR A 38 -35.41 14.71 45.99
N PRO A 39 -36.00 15.54 45.13
CA PRO A 39 -35.72 15.48 43.70
C PRO A 39 -34.23 15.82 43.47
N THR A 40 -33.54 14.86 42.86
CA THR A 40 -32.15 15.05 42.36
C THR A 40 -32.17 16.15 41.30
N PRO A 41 -31.33 17.18 41.36
CA PRO A 41 -31.23 18.17 40.30
C PRO A 41 -30.93 17.49 38.95
N PRO A 42 -31.47 17.97 37.84
CA PRO A 42 -31.21 17.43 36.53
C PRO A 42 -29.70 17.47 36.24
N PRO A 43 -29.15 16.47 35.55
CA PRO A 43 -27.73 16.49 35.16
C PRO A 43 -27.46 17.72 34.29
N PRO A 44 -26.27 18.35 34.38
CA PRO A 44 -25.91 19.46 33.53
C PRO A 44 -25.99 19.04 32.05
N PRO A 45 -26.39 19.94 31.15
CA PRO A 45 -26.44 19.64 29.74
C PRO A 45 -25.06 19.16 29.26
N PRO A 46 -25.00 18.23 28.32
CA PRO A 46 -23.73 17.79 27.75
C PRO A 46 -22.97 18.97 27.13
N PRO A 47 -21.64 19.03 27.23
CA PRO A 47 -20.88 20.05 26.59
C PRO A 47 -21.18 20.09 25.08
N PRO A 48 -21.17 21.27 24.45
CA PRO A 48 -21.39 21.38 23.01
C PRO A 48 -20.33 20.50 22.28
N PRO A 49 -20.68 19.87 21.16
CA PRO A 49 -19.73 19.11 20.38
C PRO A 49 -18.56 20.02 19.99
N PRO A 50 -17.31 19.47 19.96
CA PRO A 50 -16.17 20.24 19.50
C PRO A 50 -16.44 20.77 18.08
N PRO A 51 -15.94 21.97 17.75
CA PRO A 51 -16.09 22.52 16.40
C PRO A 51 -15.51 21.50 15.39
N PRO A 52 -16.10 21.39 14.21
CA PRO A 52 -15.55 20.54 13.16
C PRO A 52 -14.09 20.92 12.90
N PRO A 53 -13.21 19.96 12.61
CA PRO A 53 -11.83 20.26 12.24
C PRO A 53 -11.84 21.23 11.04
N PRO A 54 -10.90 22.18 10.98
CA PRO A 54 -10.80 23.07 9.84
C PRO A 54 -10.66 22.24 8.56
N PRO A 55 -11.25 22.67 7.44
CA PRO A 55 -11.08 22.00 6.17
C PRO A 55 -9.58 21.85 5.87
N PRO A 56 -9.15 20.75 5.26
CA PRO A 56 -7.77 20.60 4.83
C PRO A 56 -7.40 21.78 3.93
N PRO A 57 -6.16 22.28 4.02
CA PRO A 57 -5.71 23.38 3.17
C PRO A 57 -5.91 23.00 1.70
N SER A 58 -6.41 23.96 0.92
CA SER A 58 -6.52 23.77 -0.53
C SER A 58 -5.11 23.61 -1.10
N ILE A 59 -4.89 22.51 -1.84
CA ILE A 59 -3.66 22.28 -2.59
C ILE A 59 -3.88 22.68 -4.05
N PRO A 60 -2.85 23.24 -4.71
CA PRO A 60 -2.93 23.56 -6.13
C PRO A 60 -3.30 22.31 -6.95
N SER A 61 -4.23 22.47 -7.88
CA SER A 61 -4.49 21.46 -8.90
C SER A 61 -3.69 21.77 -10.16
N GLU A 62 -3.51 20.78 -11.02
CA GLU A 62 -2.87 20.97 -12.33
C GLU A 62 -3.65 21.97 -13.22
N ASP A 63 -4.95 22.17 -12.94
CA ASP A 63 -5.82 23.11 -13.64
C ASP A 63 -5.77 24.55 -13.06
N SER A 64 -5.11 24.77 -11.92
CA SER A 64 -5.01 26.11 -11.35
C SER A 64 -4.14 27.02 -12.21
N ARG A 65 -4.54 28.29 -12.31
CA ARG A 65 -3.82 29.28 -13.14
C ARG A 65 -2.38 29.49 -12.67
N GLU A 66 -2.16 29.53 -11.36
CA GLU A 66 -0.84 29.71 -10.76
C GLU A 66 0.09 28.55 -11.12
N TYR A 67 -0.40 27.30 -11.05
CA TYR A 67 0.37 26.11 -11.46
C TYR A 67 0.70 26.11 -12.94
N GLN A 68 -0.28 26.37 -13.82
CA GLN A 68 -0.08 26.39 -15.26
C GLN A 68 0.84 27.52 -15.73
N ARG A 69 0.86 28.62 -15.00
CA ARG A 69 1.71 29.77 -15.33
C ARG A 69 3.18 29.48 -15.06
N ASN A 70 3.50 28.72 -14.03
CA ASN A 70 4.88 28.34 -13.68
C ASN A 70 5.21 26.92 -14.13
N TRP A 71 5.71 26.76 -15.35
CA TRP A 71 6.08 25.45 -15.89
C TRP A 71 7.16 24.74 -15.02
N GLY A 72 8.01 25.46 -14.33
CA GLY A 72 9.07 24.91 -13.48
C GLY A 72 8.54 24.09 -12.31
N VAL A 73 7.39 24.45 -11.77
CA VAL A 73 6.71 23.69 -10.71
C VAL A 73 6.23 22.33 -11.24
N ALA A 74 5.73 22.31 -12.47
CA ALA A 74 5.27 21.09 -13.14
C ALA A 74 6.45 20.16 -13.49
N ASP A 75 7.53 20.70 -14.04
CA ASP A 75 8.71 19.92 -14.39
C ASP A 75 9.41 19.32 -13.16
N ALA A 76 9.55 20.10 -12.10
CA ALA A 76 10.08 19.63 -10.81
C ALA A 76 9.15 18.63 -10.08
N GLN A 77 7.93 18.38 -10.60
CA GLN A 77 6.93 17.47 -10.03
C GLN A 77 6.50 17.83 -8.60
N ALA A 78 6.43 19.13 -8.26
CA ALA A 78 6.13 19.60 -6.89
C ALA A 78 4.75 19.15 -6.39
N ILE A 79 3.78 18.97 -7.30
CA ILE A 79 2.43 18.51 -6.97
C ILE A 79 2.41 17.14 -6.27
N ALA A 80 3.40 16.31 -6.49
CA ALA A 80 3.51 15.01 -5.81
C ALA A 80 3.72 15.18 -4.30
N ALA A 81 4.54 16.13 -3.89
CA ALA A 81 4.72 16.50 -2.48
C ALA A 81 3.46 17.15 -1.89
N TRP A 82 2.84 18.07 -2.62
CA TRP A 82 1.63 18.76 -2.16
C TRP A 82 0.46 17.80 -1.90
N ARG A 83 0.31 16.76 -2.72
CA ARG A 83 -0.69 15.68 -2.53
C ARG A 83 -0.48 14.87 -1.24
N THR A 84 0.74 14.88 -0.68
CA THR A 84 1.01 14.29 0.65
C THR A 84 0.76 15.26 1.80
N GLY A 85 0.48 16.53 1.50
CA GLY A 85 0.29 17.61 2.47
C GLY A 85 1.54 18.46 2.71
N ALA A 86 2.67 18.15 2.07
CA ALA A 86 3.91 18.92 2.18
C ALA A 86 3.85 20.19 1.33
N THR A 87 4.00 21.33 1.94
CA THR A 87 3.86 22.66 1.33
C THR A 87 4.99 23.64 1.69
N GLY A 88 5.96 23.19 2.52
CA GLY A 88 7.05 23.99 3.09
C GLY A 88 6.72 24.62 4.43
N ARG A 89 5.53 24.34 4.99
CA ARG A 89 5.06 24.96 6.25
C ARG A 89 5.99 24.68 7.41
N GLY A 90 6.34 25.74 8.15
CA GLY A 90 7.22 25.66 9.32
C GLY A 90 8.70 25.56 8.97
N ILE A 91 9.06 25.57 7.67
CA ILE A 91 10.46 25.62 7.23
C ILE A 91 10.82 27.05 6.82
N THR A 92 11.87 27.56 7.41
CA THR A 92 12.47 28.85 7.04
C THR A 92 13.57 28.64 6.01
N VAL A 93 13.44 29.30 4.87
CA VAL A 93 14.46 29.35 3.81
C VAL A 93 15.15 30.70 3.86
N GLY A 94 16.45 30.71 4.13
CA GLY A 94 17.29 31.89 4.05
C GLY A 94 17.62 32.21 2.59
N VAL A 95 17.28 33.39 2.11
CA VAL A 95 17.63 33.86 0.78
C VAL A 95 18.65 35.00 0.96
N VAL A 96 19.92 34.73 0.67
CA VAL A 96 21.02 35.70 0.74
C VAL A 96 21.21 36.28 -0.67
N ASP A 97 20.72 37.51 -0.88
CA ASP A 97 20.57 38.08 -2.21
C ASP A 97 20.49 39.66 -2.15
N SER A 98 19.86 40.29 -3.15
CA SER A 98 19.67 41.72 -3.29
C SER A 98 18.57 42.32 -2.39
N GLY A 99 17.95 41.51 -1.51
CA GLY A 99 16.84 41.95 -0.67
C GLY A 99 15.51 41.30 -1.08
N ILE A 100 14.41 41.88 -0.59
CA ILE A 100 13.05 41.44 -0.91
C ILE A 100 12.08 42.61 -0.80
N ARG A 101 11.10 42.70 -1.69
CA ARG A 101 10.00 43.66 -1.57
C ARG A 101 9.03 43.20 -0.48
N MET A 102 9.10 43.86 0.68
CA MET A 102 8.36 43.46 1.88
C MET A 102 6.83 43.44 1.72
N ASN A 103 6.30 44.32 0.89
CA ASN A 103 4.86 44.45 0.62
C ASN A 103 4.45 43.83 -0.71
N HIS A 104 5.23 42.84 -1.21
CA HIS A 104 4.96 42.17 -2.47
C HIS A 104 3.60 41.47 -2.44
N GLN A 105 2.75 41.69 -3.45
CA GLN A 105 1.37 41.20 -3.49
C GLN A 105 1.30 39.66 -3.48
N ASP A 106 2.19 39.02 -4.24
CA ASP A 106 2.22 37.55 -4.41
C ASP A 106 3.20 36.83 -3.47
N LEU A 107 3.88 37.53 -2.56
CA LEU A 107 4.91 36.92 -1.70
C LEU A 107 4.82 37.35 -0.25
N GLY A 108 4.23 38.54 0.01
CA GLY A 108 4.29 39.21 1.29
C GLY A 108 3.86 38.40 2.50
N ALA A 109 2.88 37.47 2.33
CA ALA A 109 2.38 36.63 3.42
C ALA A 109 3.45 35.64 3.96
N ASN A 110 4.43 35.29 3.14
CA ASN A 110 5.49 34.34 3.47
C ASN A 110 6.83 34.96 3.83
N ILE A 111 6.90 36.29 3.86
CA ILE A 111 8.14 37.02 4.20
C ILE A 111 8.29 37.12 5.71
N SER A 112 9.43 36.70 6.25
CA SER A 112 9.77 36.85 7.67
C SER A 112 9.96 38.30 8.04
N SER A 113 9.40 38.75 9.18
CA SER A 113 9.66 40.05 9.78
C SER A 113 11.13 40.24 10.20
N LEU A 114 11.89 39.13 10.33
CA LEU A 114 13.31 39.12 10.63
C LEU A 114 14.18 39.32 9.38
N SER A 115 13.59 39.49 8.20
CA SER A 115 14.34 39.83 6.99
C SER A 115 15.11 41.16 7.21
N THR A 116 16.38 41.18 6.76
CA THR A 116 17.32 42.26 7.14
C THR A 116 18.27 42.63 6.01
N ASP A 117 18.95 43.76 6.18
CA ASP A 117 20.15 44.14 5.46
C ASP A 117 21.38 43.83 6.33
N ILE A 118 22.34 43.12 5.81
CA ILE A 118 23.54 42.70 6.54
C ILE A 118 24.74 43.63 6.30
N VAL A 119 24.66 44.51 5.32
CA VAL A 119 25.74 45.41 4.96
C VAL A 119 25.87 46.51 6.01
N ALA A 120 27.07 46.65 6.58
CA ALA A 120 27.33 47.56 7.65
C ALA A 120 27.07 49.02 7.23
N GLY A 121 26.32 49.75 8.06
CA GLY A 121 26.00 51.17 7.82
C GLY A 121 24.85 51.41 6.86
N ARG A 122 24.30 50.39 6.23
CA ARG A 122 23.06 50.41 5.47
C ARG A 122 21.98 49.68 6.29
N ASN A 123 20.78 50.09 6.23
CA ASN A 123 19.63 49.48 6.88
C ASN A 123 18.44 49.51 5.93
N GLU A 124 18.61 48.88 4.77
CA GLU A 124 17.66 48.92 3.67
C GLU A 124 17.43 47.49 3.12
N ARG A 125 16.43 46.81 3.65
CA ARG A 125 16.10 45.45 3.26
C ARG A 125 15.29 45.34 1.97
N GLU A 126 14.75 46.47 1.47
CA GLU A 126 14.01 46.47 0.20
C GLU A 126 14.90 46.11 -0.99
N ASP A 127 14.36 45.31 -1.87
CA ASP A 127 15.03 44.85 -3.08
C ASP A 127 14.99 45.93 -4.16
N GLN A 128 16.12 46.53 -4.41
CA GLN A 128 16.25 47.60 -5.41
C GLN A 128 16.48 47.03 -6.83
N ASP A 129 17.04 45.85 -6.97
CA ASP A 129 17.30 45.19 -8.24
C ASP A 129 16.11 44.30 -8.67
N GLY A 130 15.43 43.70 -7.73
CA GLY A 130 14.34 42.77 -7.93
C GLY A 130 14.79 41.30 -8.08
N HIS A 131 16.10 40.99 -8.02
CA HIS A 131 16.62 39.66 -8.17
C HIS A 131 16.23 38.73 -7.00
N GLY A 132 16.49 39.14 -5.76
CA GLY A 132 16.15 38.38 -4.56
C GLY A 132 14.62 38.14 -4.40
N THR A 133 13.80 39.12 -4.82
CA THR A 133 12.35 38.96 -4.86
C THR A 133 11.92 37.87 -5.83
N ARG A 134 12.48 37.86 -7.06
CA ARG A 134 12.20 36.83 -8.09
C ARG A 134 12.65 35.45 -7.64
N VAL A 135 13.82 35.34 -7.04
CA VAL A 135 14.35 34.11 -6.44
C VAL A 135 13.40 33.59 -5.35
N SER A 136 12.97 34.47 -4.45
CA SER A 136 12.05 34.12 -3.36
C SER A 136 10.67 33.66 -3.86
N SER A 137 10.20 34.22 -4.99
CA SER A 137 8.93 33.84 -5.62
C SER A 137 8.94 32.38 -6.08
N ILE A 138 10.04 31.88 -6.63
CA ILE A 138 10.17 30.45 -7.02
C ILE A 138 10.10 29.52 -5.82
N ILE A 139 10.64 29.94 -4.67
CA ILE A 139 10.59 29.16 -3.44
C ILE A 139 9.19 29.15 -2.85
N ALA A 140 8.59 30.32 -2.64
CA ALA A 140 7.50 30.47 -1.68
C ALA A 140 6.38 31.43 -2.11
N ALA A 141 6.16 31.73 -3.40
CA ALA A 141 4.93 32.41 -3.80
C ALA A 141 3.73 31.59 -3.31
N PRO A 142 2.82 32.13 -2.49
CA PRO A 142 1.72 31.39 -1.90
C PRO A 142 0.66 31.01 -2.94
N PHE A 143 -0.08 29.93 -2.68
CA PHE A 143 -1.25 29.57 -3.46
C PHE A 143 -2.45 30.39 -2.99
N ASN A 144 -2.78 31.47 -3.70
CA ASN A 144 -3.74 32.50 -3.27
C ASN A 144 -4.63 33.06 -4.39
N ASP A 145 -4.76 32.33 -5.52
CA ASP A 145 -5.49 32.73 -6.74
C ASP A 145 -4.88 33.96 -7.44
N TYR A 146 -3.62 34.26 -7.18
CA TYR A 146 -2.91 35.38 -7.78
C TYR A 146 -1.49 34.99 -8.21
N GLY A 147 -0.96 35.61 -9.25
CA GLY A 147 0.43 35.47 -9.65
C GLY A 147 0.86 34.06 -10.02
N THR A 148 1.85 33.54 -9.33
CA THR A 148 2.42 32.20 -9.49
C THR A 148 2.37 31.42 -8.18
N VAL A 149 2.72 30.14 -8.23
CA VAL A 149 2.90 29.31 -7.04
C VAL A 149 4.35 28.86 -6.92
N GLY A 150 4.94 28.97 -5.74
CA GLY A 150 6.29 28.51 -5.43
C GLY A 150 6.32 27.02 -5.14
N ILE A 151 7.50 26.40 -5.24
CA ILE A 151 7.72 24.97 -4.95
C ILE A 151 7.27 24.62 -3.51
N ALA A 152 7.65 25.45 -2.54
CA ALA A 152 7.30 25.32 -1.12
C ALA A 152 6.46 26.51 -0.67
N PHE A 153 5.27 26.65 -1.24
CA PHE A 153 4.41 27.84 -1.23
C PHE A 153 3.92 28.28 0.17
N ASN A 154 4.15 27.51 1.23
CA ASN A 154 3.89 27.86 2.63
C ASN A 154 5.18 27.97 3.47
N SER A 155 6.37 27.94 2.85
CA SER A 155 7.62 28.16 3.57
C SER A 155 7.80 29.66 3.91
N THR A 156 8.59 29.92 4.96
CA THR A 156 8.91 31.29 5.36
C THR A 156 10.21 31.71 4.69
N ILE A 157 10.20 32.84 3.99
CA ILE A 157 11.39 33.47 3.41
C ILE A 157 12.03 34.40 4.43
N LEU A 158 13.25 34.07 4.83
CA LEU A 158 14.14 34.99 5.57
C LEU A 158 15.12 35.64 4.59
N SER A 159 14.78 36.79 4.07
CA SER A 159 15.65 37.54 3.16
C SER A 159 16.76 38.23 3.93
N VAL A 160 18.02 37.97 3.51
CA VAL A 160 19.20 38.66 4.04
C VAL A 160 19.86 39.38 2.88
N ARG A 161 19.59 40.68 2.78
CA ARG A 161 20.17 41.54 1.75
C ARG A 161 21.68 41.70 1.98
N ALA A 162 22.51 41.30 0.99
CA ALA A 162 23.95 41.34 1.10
C ALA A 162 24.66 41.95 -0.13
N ASP A 163 23.89 42.42 -1.10
CA ASP A 163 24.39 43.11 -2.30
C ASP A 163 25.04 44.42 -1.99
N VAL A 164 25.99 44.84 -2.81
CA VAL A 164 26.58 46.18 -2.84
C VAL A 164 26.66 46.68 -4.28
N SER A 165 26.72 47.99 -4.48
CA SER A 165 26.83 48.61 -5.81
C SER A 165 28.26 49.01 -6.17
N ASP A 166 29.21 48.96 -5.22
CA ASP A 166 30.61 49.28 -5.45
C ASP A 166 31.39 48.03 -5.96
N CYS A 167 30.98 47.55 -7.14
CA CYS A 167 31.52 46.36 -7.78
C CYS A 167 32.91 46.65 -8.39
N THR A 168 33.74 45.59 -8.46
CA THR A 168 35.06 45.67 -9.08
C THR A 168 35.01 45.69 -10.61
N LYS A 169 33.95 45.09 -11.18
CA LYS A 169 33.66 45.11 -12.62
C LYS A 169 32.61 46.18 -12.89
N PRO A 170 32.87 47.18 -13.74
CA PRO A 170 31.91 48.27 -14.03
C PRO A 170 30.61 47.84 -14.66
N GLU A 171 30.61 46.64 -15.34
CA GLU A 171 29.42 46.06 -15.95
C GLU A 171 28.45 45.43 -14.95
N ASP A 172 28.97 45.08 -13.75
CA ASP A 172 28.13 44.47 -12.72
C ASP A 172 27.33 45.53 -12.00
N LYS A 173 26.03 45.43 -11.96
CA LYS A 173 25.11 46.31 -11.23
C LYS A 173 25.09 46.04 -9.74
N ILE A 174 25.23 44.77 -9.36
CA ILE A 174 25.28 44.28 -7.99
C ILE A 174 26.40 43.30 -7.83
N CYS A 175 27.02 43.27 -6.66
CA CYS A 175 28.04 42.30 -6.30
C CYS A 175 27.97 41.98 -4.80
N PHE A 176 28.71 40.99 -4.34
CA PHE A 176 28.68 40.49 -2.98
C PHE A 176 30.08 40.43 -2.37
N LYS A 177 30.23 40.97 -1.16
CA LYS A 177 31.50 40.90 -0.44
C LYS A 177 31.53 39.65 0.44
N SER A 178 32.61 38.90 0.42
CA SER A 178 32.74 37.65 1.21
C SER A 178 32.49 37.82 2.70
N GLY A 179 32.88 38.95 3.27
CA GLY A 179 32.62 39.25 4.69
C GLY A 179 31.13 39.46 5.01
N ASP A 180 30.40 40.09 4.08
CA ASP A 180 28.95 40.31 4.22
C ASP A 180 28.22 38.98 4.03
N LEU A 181 28.61 38.17 3.04
CA LEU A 181 28.09 36.82 2.86
C LEU A 181 28.32 35.92 4.08
N ALA A 182 29.53 35.96 4.68
CA ALA A 182 29.77 35.21 5.91
C ALA A 182 28.85 35.60 7.06
N ARG A 183 28.64 36.94 7.27
CA ARG A 183 27.66 37.39 8.27
C ARG A 183 26.22 37.04 7.94
N ALA A 184 25.88 37.01 6.65
CA ALA A 184 24.55 36.64 6.20
C ALA A 184 24.23 35.17 6.50
N LEU A 185 25.20 34.25 6.30
CA LEU A 185 25.02 32.84 6.67
C LEU A 185 24.82 32.68 8.18
N ASP A 186 25.66 33.32 9.00
CA ASP A 186 25.53 33.26 10.45
C ASP A 186 24.17 33.80 10.90
N TYR A 187 23.73 34.94 10.33
CA TYR A 187 22.43 35.57 10.64
C TYR A 187 21.26 34.63 10.25
N ALA A 188 21.30 34.04 9.04
CA ALA A 188 20.24 33.16 8.55
C ALA A 188 20.04 31.96 9.48
N VAL A 189 21.11 31.30 9.88
CA VAL A 189 21.07 30.14 10.79
C VAL A 189 20.59 30.53 12.19
N GLN A 190 21.09 31.65 12.74
CA GLN A 190 20.66 32.17 14.05
C GLN A 190 19.15 32.47 14.10
N ASN A 191 18.56 32.80 12.95
CA ASN A 191 17.11 33.08 12.81
C ASN A 191 16.34 31.89 12.22
N GLY A 192 16.87 30.67 12.32
CA GLY A 192 16.14 29.41 12.08
C GLY A 192 16.09 28.95 10.64
N ALA A 193 16.89 29.50 9.74
CA ALA A 193 16.98 28.99 8.37
C ALA A 193 17.59 27.58 8.36
N ARG A 194 16.83 26.62 7.87
CA ARG A 194 17.27 25.22 7.65
C ARG A 194 17.78 25.00 6.24
N VAL A 195 17.33 25.76 5.29
CA VAL A 195 17.74 25.77 3.89
C VAL A 195 18.25 27.19 3.59
N ILE A 196 19.36 27.31 2.90
CA ILE A 196 19.91 28.60 2.46
C ILE A 196 20.08 28.55 0.94
N ASN A 197 19.46 29.49 0.26
CA ASN A 197 19.62 29.68 -1.17
C ASN A 197 20.65 30.79 -1.45
N LEU A 198 21.66 30.47 -2.29
CA LEU A 198 22.67 31.40 -2.78
C LEU A 198 22.58 31.44 -4.31
N SER A 199 21.79 32.36 -4.84
CA SER A 199 21.68 32.61 -6.28
C SER A 199 22.76 33.57 -6.77
N ILE A 200 24.00 33.29 -6.39
CA ILE A 200 25.18 34.14 -6.63
C ILE A 200 26.33 33.30 -7.22
N GLY A 201 27.19 33.94 -8.01
CA GLY A 201 28.34 33.34 -8.61
C GLY A 201 29.54 34.26 -8.64
N GLY A 202 30.74 33.71 -8.83
CA GLY A 202 31.99 34.44 -9.01
C GLY A 202 33.19 33.53 -9.33
N GLU A 203 34.19 34.09 -9.98
CA GLU A 203 35.35 33.35 -10.51
C GLU A 203 36.33 32.87 -9.42
N THR A 204 36.30 33.51 -8.24
CA THR A 204 37.31 33.27 -7.21
C THR A 204 36.72 32.76 -5.89
N PRO A 205 37.46 31.93 -5.12
CA PRO A 205 37.05 31.50 -3.80
C PRO A 205 36.76 32.67 -2.86
N LEU A 206 35.73 32.53 -2.00
CA LEU A 206 35.33 33.57 -1.07
C LEU A 206 36.20 33.68 0.19
N GLY A 207 37.18 32.77 0.34
CA GLY A 207 38.19 32.82 1.38
C GLY A 207 37.77 32.28 2.75
N ALA A 208 38.74 32.24 3.67
CA ALA A 208 38.64 31.52 4.94
C ALA A 208 37.46 31.99 5.85
N GLN A 209 37.13 33.28 5.81
CA GLN A 209 36.03 33.82 6.62
C GLN A 209 34.68 33.24 6.19
N PHE A 210 34.43 33.20 4.88
CA PHE A 210 33.22 32.60 4.33
C PHE A 210 33.18 31.08 4.55
N GLU A 211 34.29 30.38 4.30
CA GLU A 211 34.41 28.93 4.54
C GLU A 211 34.09 28.56 6.00
N ALA A 212 34.62 29.34 6.95
CA ALA A 212 34.33 29.14 8.36
C ALA A 212 32.82 29.34 8.70
N ALA A 213 32.20 30.35 8.09
CA ALA A 213 30.75 30.60 8.26
C ALA A 213 29.91 29.49 7.63
N LEU A 214 30.30 29.06 6.41
CA LEU A 214 29.65 27.92 5.73
C LEU A 214 29.72 26.65 6.59
N LEU A 215 30.88 26.33 7.15
CA LEU A 215 31.09 25.17 8.02
C LEU A 215 30.24 25.28 9.32
N ARG A 216 30.16 26.47 9.94
CA ARG A 216 29.28 26.68 11.11
C ARG A 216 27.82 26.45 10.78
N ALA A 217 27.36 26.99 9.64
CA ALA A 217 25.98 26.82 9.19
C ALA A 217 25.64 25.34 8.94
N ILE A 218 26.54 24.60 8.28
CA ILE A 218 26.40 23.17 8.05
C ILE A 218 26.38 22.37 9.36
N ASN A 219 27.27 22.71 10.31
CA ASN A 219 27.31 22.04 11.62
C ASN A 219 26.06 22.37 12.48
N ALA A 220 25.37 23.47 12.21
CA ALA A 220 24.07 23.80 12.79
C ALA A 220 22.89 23.11 12.09
N GLY A 221 23.17 22.31 11.06
CA GLY A 221 22.15 21.53 10.33
C GLY A 221 21.56 22.22 9.09
N ALA A 222 22.05 23.39 8.71
CA ALA A 222 21.63 24.06 7.49
C ALA A 222 22.20 23.38 6.23
N VAL A 223 21.44 23.42 5.14
CA VAL A 223 21.84 22.94 3.82
C VAL A 223 21.66 24.02 2.77
N PHE A 224 22.35 23.87 1.66
CA PHE A 224 22.49 24.92 0.68
C PHE A 224 22.07 24.49 -0.71
N ALA A 225 21.30 25.34 -1.38
CA ALA A 225 21.10 25.32 -2.82
C ALA A 225 21.87 26.51 -3.41
N ILE A 226 22.76 26.25 -4.35
CA ILE A 226 23.69 27.25 -4.89
C ILE A 226 23.64 27.23 -6.42
N ALA A 227 23.54 28.40 -7.05
CA ALA A 227 23.57 28.52 -8.50
C ALA A 227 24.95 28.10 -9.08
N ALA A 228 24.94 27.47 -10.26
CA ALA A 228 26.15 27.01 -10.92
C ALA A 228 26.97 28.13 -11.60
N GLY A 229 26.30 29.23 -11.95
CA GLY A 229 26.88 30.30 -12.79
C GLY A 229 26.37 30.26 -14.22
N ASN A 230 26.57 31.36 -14.99
CA ASN A 230 25.94 31.57 -16.29
C ASN A 230 26.96 31.88 -17.39
N GLU A 231 28.18 31.35 -17.32
CA GLU A 231 29.35 31.68 -18.17
C GLU A 231 29.72 30.53 -19.11
N GLU A 232 28.81 29.59 -19.37
CA GLU A 232 29.01 28.39 -20.22
C GLU A 232 30.21 27.52 -19.75
N GLY A 233 30.57 27.66 -18.47
CA GLY A 233 31.75 27.04 -17.88
C GLY A 233 31.61 25.52 -17.73
N ALA A 234 32.74 24.78 -17.89
CA ALA A 234 32.78 23.34 -17.63
C ALA A 234 32.66 22.98 -16.16
N ASN A 235 32.77 23.94 -15.25
CA ASN A 235 32.65 23.78 -13.79
C ASN A 235 31.80 24.89 -13.22
N PRO A 236 31.15 24.66 -12.07
CA PRO A 236 30.46 25.71 -11.37
C PRO A 236 31.36 26.86 -10.95
N GLU A 237 30.79 28.01 -10.72
CA GLU A 237 31.44 29.13 -10.05
C GLU A 237 31.48 28.95 -8.53
N TRP A 238 32.22 29.84 -7.85
CA TRP A 238 32.19 29.96 -6.40
C TRP A 238 30.94 30.79 -5.98
N PRO A 239 30.25 30.42 -4.89
CA PRO A 239 30.57 29.38 -3.91
C PRO A 239 30.15 27.94 -4.29
N GLY A 240 29.53 27.70 -5.44
CA GLY A 240 29.09 26.36 -5.88
C GLY A 240 30.22 25.30 -5.84
N ARG A 241 31.43 25.68 -6.20
CA ARG A 241 32.60 24.77 -6.14
C ARG A 241 32.92 24.21 -4.75
N TYR A 242 32.47 24.85 -3.66
CA TYR A 242 32.64 24.28 -2.32
C TYR A 242 31.98 22.92 -2.16
N ALA A 243 30.99 22.60 -2.99
CA ALA A 243 30.34 21.26 -2.99
C ALA A 243 31.31 20.11 -3.28
N SER A 244 32.45 20.38 -3.98
CA SER A 244 33.50 19.39 -4.25
C SER A 244 34.51 19.23 -3.10
N ASP A 245 34.50 20.11 -2.10
CA ASP A 245 35.35 20.02 -0.92
C ASP A 245 34.75 19.09 0.13
N PRO A 246 35.46 18.04 0.58
CA PRO A 246 34.98 17.08 1.56
C PRO A 246 34.46 17.70 2.87
N ARG A 247 34.91 18.89 3.25
CA ARG A 247 34.47 19.61 4.45
C ARG A 247 32.95 19.99 4.38
N PHE A 248 32.45 20.26 3.18
CA PHE A 248 31.10 20.73 2.91
C PHE A 248 30.23 19.67 2.21
N ALA A 249 30.84 18.54 1.86
CA ALA A 249 30.15 17.47 1.15
C ALA A 249 28.87 17.00 1.85
N GLY A 250 27.83 16.73 1.06
CA GLY A 250 26.53 16.28 1.53
C GLY A 250 25.64 17.37 2.16
N ALA A 251 26.09 18.64 2.17
CA ALA A 251 25.26 19.75 2.66
C ALA A 251 24.98 20.80 1.58
N VAL A 252 25.57 20.68 0.39
CA VAL A 252 25.45 21.61 -0.71
C VAL A 252 24.95 20.91 -1.95
N ILE A 253 23.96 21.47 -2.62
CA ILE A 253 23.55 21.12 -3.99
C ILE A 253 23.84 22.32 -4.88
N VAL A 254 24.62 22.09 -5.94
CA VAL A 254 24.83 23.08 -6.99
C VAL A 254 23.80 22.86 -8.07
N THR A 255 23.24 23.93 -8.61
CA THR A 255 22.12 23.83 -9.53
C THR A 255 22.38 24.53 -10.86
N SER A 256 22.32 23.79 -11.97
CA SER A 256 22.27 24.31 -13.34
C SER A 256 20.86 24.63 -13.78
N ALA A 257 20.77 25.38 -14.87
CA ALA A 257 19.51 25.71 -15.49
C ALA A 257 19.23 24.82 -16.71
N HIS A 258 18.01 24.27 -16.83
CA HIS A 258 17.53 23.64 -18.05
C HIS A 258 16.25 24.34 -18.57
N ASP A 259 15.96 24.09 -19.83
CA ASP A 259 14.76 24.60 -20.52
C ASP A 259 13.58 23.59 -20.45
N LYS A 260 12.47 23.93 -21.09
CA LYS A 260 11.27 23.10 -21.19
C LYS A 260 11.48 21.77 -21.93
N ALA A 261 12.50 21.67 -22.77
CA ALA A 261 12.91 20.45 -23.44
C ALA A 261 13.86 19.62 -22.58
N GLN A 262 14.12 20.06 -21.33
CA GLN A 262 15.04 19.43 -20.38
C GLN A 262 16.49 19.41 -20.86
N GLN A 263 16.83 20.32 -21.75
CA GLN A 263 18.18 20.54 -22.21
C GLN A 263 18.82 21.61 -21.31
N ILE A 264 20.06 21.33 -20.86
CA ILE A 264 20.81 22.32 -20.09
C ILE A 264 21.02 23.57 -20.93
N ALA A 265 20.70 24.73 -20.34
CA ALA A 265 20.80 26.00 -21.07
C ALA A 265 22.24 26.30 -21.52
N ASP A 266 22.41 26.91 -22.67
CA ASP A 266 23.75 27.21 -23.23
C ASP A 266 24.59 28.02 -22.25
N PHE A 267 23.99 29.05 -21.64
CA PHE A 267 24.67 29.91 -20.66
C PHE A 267 25.05 29.18 -19.36
N SER A 268 24.36 28.09 -19.00
CA SER A 268 24.53 27.44 -17.70
C SER A 268 25.90 26.76 -17.58
N ASN A 269 26.57 26.99 -16.46
CA ASN A 269 27.75 26.21 -16.12
C ASN A 269 27.37 24.75 -15.89
N ARG A 270 28.30 23.84 -16.19
CA ARG A 270 28.16 22.38 -16.10
C ARG A 270 28.60 21.87 -14.74
N ALA A 271 28.30 20.60 -14.45
CA ALA A 271 28.58 19.96 -13.18
C ALA A 271 30.09 19.84 -12.86
N GLY A 272 30.89 19.45 -13.85
CA GLY A 272 32.34 19.35 -13.76
C GLY A 272 32.84 18.68 -12.48
N VAL A 273 33.67 19.41 -11.71
CA VAL A 273 34.24 18.91 -10.45
C VAL A 273 33.20 18.67 -9.34
N SER A 274 32.01 19.25 -9.45
CA SER A 274 30.94 19.14 -8.46
C SER A 274 29.88 18.10 -8.85
N GLN A 275 30.10 17.25 -9.85
CA GLN A 275 29.11 16.31 -10.42
C GLN A 275 28.37 15.45 -9.38
N ASN A 276 29.01 15.11 -8.27
CA ASN A 276 28.42 14.28 -7.22
C ASN A 276 27.40 15.05 -6.34
N ALA A 277 27.41 16.38 -6.39
CA ALA A 277 26.56 17.27 -5.59
C ALA A 277 25.80 18.28 -6.48
N PHE A 278 25.39 17.83 -7.66
CA PHE A 278 24.87 18.70 -8.71
C PHE A 278 23.56 18.17 -9.27
N LEU A 279 22.60 19.08 -9.46
CA LEU A 279 21.31 18.82 -10.13
C LEU A 279 21.04 19.93 -11.14
N SER A 280 20.26 19.62 -12.17
CA SER A 280 19.68 20.62 -13.04
C SER A 280 18.22 20.86 -12.65
N ALA A 281 17.78 22.13 -12.69
CA ALA A 281 16.40 22.51 -12.41
C ALA A 281 15.91 23.56 -13.43
N PRO A 282 14.58 23.78 -13.54
CA PRO A 282 14.03 24.78 -14.43
C PRO A 282 14.63 26.16 -14.21
N GLY A 283 15.27 26.72 -15.26
CA GLY A 283 15.95 28.02 -15.17
C GLY A 283 15.86 28.84 -16.44
N VAL A 284 15.03 28.45 -17.43
CA VAL A 284 14.83 29.17 -18.68
C VAL A 284 13.34 29.51 -18.84
N ASP A 285 13.05 30.75 -19.18
CA ASP A 285 11.65 31.23 -19.35
C ASP A 285 10.74 30.97 -18.13
N VAL A 286 11.30 31.02 -16.93
CA VAL A 286 10.54 30.84 -15.68
C VAL A 286 9.73 32.11 -15.39
N ILE A 287 8.45 31.92 -15.09
CA ILE A 287 7.56 33.05 -14.76
C ILE A 287 7.53 33.23 -13.26
N VAL A 288 7.80 34.45 -12.78
CA VAL A 288 8.01 34.81 -11.40
C VAL A 288 7.56 36.27 -11.13
N ASP A 289 7.50 36.64 -9.85
CA ASP A 289 7.41 38.05 -9.42
C ASP A 289 6.26 38.76 -10.13
N CYS A 290 5.02 38.33 -9.86
CA CYS A 290 3.83 38.89 -10.47
C CYS A 290 3.34 40.11 -9.65
N GLU A 291 3.14 41.25 -10.32
CA GLU A 291 2.52 42.45 -9.77
C GLU A 291 1.51 43.04 -10.75
N GLY A 292 0.33 43.37 -10.28
CA GLY A 292 -0.78 43.80 -11.14
C GLY A 292 -1.12 42.70 -12.16
N ASP A 293 -1.15 43.04 -13.43
CA ASP A 293 -1.44 42.11 -14.54
C ASP A 293 -0.17 41.51 -15.17
N GLY A 294 1.02 41.89 -14.69
CA GLY A 294 2.31 41.48 -15.25
C GLY A 294 3.09 40.54 -14.39
N CYS A 295 3.86 39.64 -15.02
CA CYS A 295 4.85 38.80 -14.38
C CYS A 295 6.19 38.91 -15.11
N TRP A 296 7.26 38.69 -14.40
CA TRP A 296 8.59 38.60 -15.02
C TRP A 296 8.84 37.22 -15.62
N ARG A 297 9.51 37.19 -16.76
CA ARG A 297 10.05 35.99 -17.40
C ARG A 297 11.57 36.07 -17.31
N VAL A 298 12.15 35.08 -16.67
CA VAL A 298 13.58 35.12 -16.28
C VAL A 298 14.35 33.91 -16.77
N ASN A 299 15.67 34.10 -16.97
CA ASN A 299 16.62 33.06 -17.35
C ASN A 299 17.82 33.15 -16.40
N GLY A 300 18.39 32.02 -15.99
CA GLY A 300 19.59 31.93 -15.17
C GLY A 300 19.59 30.78 -14.22
N THR A 301 20.77 30.32 -13.85
CA THR A 301 20.97 29.34 -12.77
C THR A 301 20.52 29.88 -11.41
N SER A 302 20.48 31.21 -11.26
CA SER A 302 19.88 31.93 -10.12
C SER A 302 18.41 31.64 -9.93
N PHE A 303 17.67 31.22 -10.97
CA PHE A 303 16.27 30.88 -10.95
C PHE A 303 16.02 29.36 -10.92
N ALA A 304 17.05 28.56 -11.15
CA ALA A 304 17.04 27.11 -10.97
C ALA A 304 17.32 26.70 -9.51
N SER A 305 18.30 27.32 -8.87
CA SER A 305 18.69 27.05 -7.49
C SER A 305 17.52 27.14 -6.49
N PRO A 306 16.63 28.14 -6.53
CA PRO A 306 15.50 28.25 -5.60
C PRO A 306 14.50 27.11 -5.73
N ALA A 307 14.39 26.45 -6.90
CA ALA A 307 13.55 25.25 -7.03
C ALA A 307 14.10 24.08 -6.16
N VAL A 308 15.42 23.92 -6.12
CA VAL A 308 16.07 22.95 -5.23
C VAL A 308 15.91 23.33 -3.76
N ALA A 309 16.03 24.63 -3.43
CA ALA A 309 15.79 25.11 -2.07
C ALA A 309 14.33 24.81 -1.61
N GLY A 310 13.36 25.03 -2.48
CA GLY A 310 11.97 24.66 -2.24
C GLY A 310 11.77 23.16 -2.04
N ALA A 311 12.41 22.32 -2.87
CA ALA A 311 12.36 20.88 -2.74
C ALA A 311 12.93 20.37 -1.41
N LEU A 312 14.06 20.94 -0.95
CA LEU A 312 14.62 20.69 0.38
C LEU A 312 13.64 21.07 1.49
N ALA A 313 12.97 22.23 1.36
CA ALA A 313 11.98 22.68 2.34
C ALA A 313 10.78 21.72 2.42
N LEU A 314 10.29 21.20 1.28
CA LEU A 314 9.22 20.21 1.25
C LEU A 314 9.61 18.89 1.94
N LEU A 315 10.82 18.38 1.70
CA LEU A 315 11.32 17.16 2.35
C LEU A 315 11.45 17.33 3.86
N LEU A 316 11.99 18.46 4.31
CA LEU A 316 12.20 18.74 5.73
C LEU A 316 10.90 19.02 6.50
N GLU A 317 9.83 19.46 5.83
CA GLU A 317 8.48 19.49 6.40
C GLU A 317 7.87 18.10 6.50
N ALA A 318 7.87 17.37 5.37
CA ALA A 318 7.21 16.06 5.26
C ALA A 318 7.82 15.01 6.19
N PHE A 319 9.13 15.08 6.41
CA PHE A 319 9.89 14.12 7.17
C PHE A 319 10.75 14.82 8.24
N PRO A 320 10.15 15.20 9.38
CA PRO A 320 10.82 16.02 10.41
C PRO A 320 12.06 15.38 11.04
N ASN A 321 12.18 14.05 10.94
CA ASN A 321 13.31 13.29 11.45
C ASN A 321 14.54 13.36 10.53
N LEU A 322 14.38 13.81 9.27
CA LEU A 322 15.50 13.97 8.37
C LEU A 322 16.44 15.06 8.84
N THR A 323 17.72 14.74 8.81
CA THR A 323 18.77 15.76 8.82
C THR A 323 18.82 16.50 7.48
N GLY A 324 19.38 17.69 7.47
CA GLY A 324 19.58 18.42 6.21
C GLY A 324 20.40 17.63 5.20
N ARG A 325 21.47 16.92 5.65
CA ARG A 325 22.32 16.09 4.77
C ARG A 325 21.57 14.93 4.15
N GLU A 326 20.68 14.28 4.88
CA GLU A 326 19.83 13.22 4.34
C GLU A 326 18.85 13.77 3.29
N ALA A 327 18.28 14.96 3.50
CA ALA A 327 17.43 15.60 2.51
C ALA A 327 18.21 15.92 1.22
N VAL A 328 19.45 16.38 1.32
CA VAL A 328 20.37 16.58 0.19
C VAL A 328 20.66 15.25 -0.53
N ASP A 329 21.00 14.21 0.21
CA ASP A 329 21.30 12.89 -0.37
C ASP A 329 20.09 12.29 -1.09
N ILE A 330 18.89 12.43 -0.53
CA ILE A 330 17.65 12.00 -1.18
C ILE A 330 17.47 12.71 -2.52
N LEU A 331 17.58 14.05 -2.59
CA LEU A 331 17.42 14.77 -3.85
C LEU A 331 18.45 14.34 -4.90
N LEU A 332 19.72 14.17 -4.50
CA LEU A 332 20.79 13.75 -5.39
C LEU A 332 20.61 12.31 -5.90
N ARG A 333 20.08 11.40 -5.07
CA ARG A 333 19.85 10.00 -5.46
C ARG A 333 18.57 9.79 -6.27
N THR A 334 17.65 10.70 -6.16
CA THR A 334 16.35 10.61 -6.84
C THR A 334 16.26 11.49 -8.07
N GLY A 335 17.33 12.21 -8.43
CA GLY A 335 17.42 12.95 -9.67
C GLY A 335 17.00 12.10 -10.87
N ARG A 336 16.22 12.70 -11.78
CA ARG A 336 15.82 12.04 -13.03
C ARG A 336 16.99 12.07 -14.00
N GLU A 337 17.35 10.90 -14.51
CA GLU A 337 18.48 10.72 -15.44
C GLU A 337 18.43 11.70 -16.62
N ALA A 338 19.56 12.31 -16.92
CA ALA A 338 19.76 13.18 -18.05
C ALA A 338 21.26 13.21 -18.41
N GLY A 339 21.58 13.34 -19.70
CA GLY A 339 22.95 13.29 -20.19
C GLY A 339 23.47 11.87 -20.40
N ASP A 340 24.72 11.63 -20.05
CA ASP A 340 25.32 10.31 -20.10
C ASP A 340 24.82 9.45 -18.91
N PRO A 341 24.65 8.14 -19.06
CA PRO A 341 24.12 7.28 -18.01
C PRO A 341 24.89 7.37 -16.69
N GLY A 342 24.18 7.62 -15.61
CA GLY A 342 24.73 7.76 -14.26
C GLY A 342 25.17 9.19 -13.94
N THR A 343 26.18 9.35 -13.09
CA THR A 343 26.70 10.69 -12.76
C THR A 343 27.63 11.18 -13.83
N ASP A 344 27.34 12.32 -14.44
CA ASP A 344 28.12 12.87 -15.53
C ASP A 344 28.59 14.33 -15.28
N VAL A 345 29.53 14.80 -16.11
CA VAL A 345 30.14 16.12 -15.95
C VAL A 345 29.28 17.28 -16.45
N VAL A 346 28.12 17.00 -17.07
CA VAL A 346 27.18 18.01 -17.59
C VAL A 346 26.00 18.21 -16.65
N TYR A 347 25.24 17.14 -16.38
CA TYR A 347 24.01 17.16 -15.58
C TYR A 347 24.23 16.73 -14.12
N GLY A 348 25.43 16.23 -13.78
CA GLY A 348 25.74 15.72 -12.45
C GLY A 348 24.91 14.50 -12.10
N ARG A 349 23.94 14.65 -11.19
CA ARG A 349 23.00 13.62 -10.75
C ARG A 349 21.66 13.64 -11.51
N GLY A 350 21.56 14.47 -12.56
CA GLY A 350 20.39 14.60 -13.39
C GLY A 350 19.50 15.79 -13.04
N LEU A 351 18.22 15.67 -13.35
CA LEU A 351 17.21 16.73 -13.17
C LEU A 351 16.51 16.58 -11.82
N LEU A 352 16.15 17.70 -11.20
CA LEU A 352 15.33 17.71 -9.98
C LEU A 352 14.00 16.99 -10.22
N ASP A 353 13.68 16.00 -9.36
CA ASP A 353 12.46 15.22 -9.41
C ASP A 353 11.89 15.02 -7.99
N ILE A 354 10.96 15.90 -7.62
CA ILE A 354 10.34 15.87 -6.29
C ILE A 354 9.44 14.64 -6.13
N ALA A 355 8.80 14.19 -7.22
CA ALA A 355 7.95 13.02 -7.13
C ALA A 355 8.74 11.77 -6.74
N ARG A 356 9.93 11.57 -7.33
CA ARG A 356 10.83 10.47 -6.95
C ARG A 356 11.41 10.66 -5.55
N ALA A 357 11.72 11.89 -5.14
CA ALA A 357 12.21 12.19 -3.80
C ALA A 357 11.19 11.85 -2.69
N PHE A 358 9.90 11.88 -3.01
CA PHE A 358 8.79 11.51 -2.12
C PHE A 358 8.40 10.02 -2.22
N GLN A 359 9.14 9.21 -2.99
CA GLN A 359 9.03 7.75 -2.94
C GLN A 359 10.05 7.16 -1.96
N PRO A 360 9.85 5.92 -1.50
CA PRO A 360 10.85 5.21 -0.71
C PRO A 360 12.18 5.11 -1.46
N VAL A 361 13.30 5.37 -0.77
CA VAL A 361 14.66 5.26 -1.32
C VAL A 361 15.36 4.09 -0.65
N GLY A 362 16.00 3.24 -1.46
CA GLY A 362 16.72 2.08 -0.97
C GLY A 362 15.82 0.94 -0.53
N ALA A 363 16.29 0.13 0.41
CA ALA A 363 15.55 -1.01 0.92
C ALA A 363 14.40 -0.55 1.82
N THR A 364 13.21 -1.12 1.60
CA THR A 364 12.05 -0.86 2.46
C THR A 364 11.92 -1.93 3.53
N SER A 365 11.58 -1.54 4.75
CA SER A 365 11.42 -2.43 5.89
C SER A 365 10.14 -2.13 6.66
N ALA A 366 9.51 -3.15 7.27
CA ALA A 366 8.33 -2.98 8.09
C ALA A 366 8.69 -3.01 9.59
N PRO A 367 8.02 -2.19 10.43
CA PRO A 367 8.24 -2.25 11.86
C PRO A 367 7.76 -3.58 12.44
N MET A 368 8.56 -4.20 13.31
CA MET A 368 8.17 -5.40 14.04
C MET A 368 7.43 -5.02 15.32
N ALA A 369 6.31 -5.69 15.62
CA ALA A 369 5.48 -5.40 16.78
C ALA A 369 6.21 -5.59 18.14
N ASN A 370 7.34 -6.29 18.14
CA ASN A 370 8.17 -6.57 19.32
C ASN A 370 9.38 -5.64 19.45
N GLY A 371 9.49 -4.59 18.64
CA GLY A 371 10.65 -3.68 18.62
C GLY A 371 11.93 -4.30 18.05
N ALA A 372 11.86 -5.49 17.43
CA ALA A 372 13.00 -6.06 16.71
C ALA A 372 13.29 -5.28 15.42
N ALA A 373 14.50 -5.43 14.89
CA ALA A 373 14.91 -4.77 13.65
C ALA A 373 13.93 -5.05 12.51
N ALA A 374 13.68 -4.01 11.73
CA ALA A 374 12.80 -4.06 10.58
C ALA A 374 13.22 -5.16 9.58
N VAL A 375 12.24 -5.87 9.06
CA VAL A 375 12.44 -6.91 8.03
C VAL A 375 12.32 -6.28 6.66
N ASN A 376 13.27 -6.55 5.79
CA ASN A 376 13.23 -6.11 4.41
C ASN A 376 11.98 -6.67 3.71
N ILE A 377 11.06 -5.79 3.28
CA ILE A 377 9.88 -6.17 2.50
C ILE A 377 10.31 -6.31 1.03
N ALA A 378 11.07 -7.34 0.73
CA ALA A 378 11.21 -7.74 -0.66
C ALA A 378 9.92 -8.45 -1.07
N LEU A 379 9.14 -7.84 -1.93
CA LEU A 379 8.01 -8.49 -2.58
C LEU A 379 8.58 -9.55 -3.53
N GLU A 380 8.53 -10.81 -3.11
CA GLU A 380 9.00 -11.90 -3.94
C GLU A 380 8.11 -12.04 -5.19
N PRO A 381 8.70 -12.27 -6.37
CA PRO A 381 7.93 -12.56 -7.58
C PRO A 381 7.07 -13.81 -7.37
N GLY A 382 5.77 -13.70 -7.64
CA GLY A 382 4.83 -14.82 -7.52
C GLY A 382 3.86 -14.73 -6.35
N ALA A 383 3.94 -13.68 -5.53
CA ALA A 383 2.85 -13.37 -4.61
C ALA A 383 1.56 -13.12 -5.40
N HIS A 384 0.47 -13.78 -5.02
CA HIS A 384 -0.83 -13.56 -5.64
C HIS A 384 -1.94 -13.56 -4.60
N VAL A 385 -2.95 -12.79 -4.89
CA VAL A 385 -4.18 -12.76 -4.07
C VAL A 385 -5.09 -13.88 -4.56
N GLY A 386 -5.64 -14.66 -3.63
CA GLY A 386 -6.61 -15.70 -3.96
C GLY A 386 -7.78 -15.18 -4.77
N GLY A 387 -8.36 -16.03 -5.63
CA GLY A 387 -9.48 -15.66 -6.51
C GLY A 387 -10.63 -14.90 -5.88
N PRO A 388 -11.00 -15.13 -4.58
CA PRO A 388 -12.04 -14.38 -3.89
C PRO A 388 -11.76 -12.89 -3.72
N PHE A 389 -10.50 -12.52 -3.62
CA PHE A 389 -10.12 -11.12 -3.44
C PHE A 389 -10.08 -10.34 -4.76
N GLY A 390 -9.75 -11.00 -5.88
CA GLY A 390 -9.65 -10.36 -7.19
C GLY A 390 -8.86 -9.05 -7.12
N ASP A 391 -9.46 -7.97 -7.63
CA ASP A 391 -8.95 -6.61 -7.56
C ASP A 391 -9.46 -5.81 -6.33
N ALA A 392 -10.31 -6.40 -5.49
CA ALA A 392 -10.95 -5.70 -4.37
C ALA A 392 -9.94 -5.28 -3.29
N LEU A 393 -8.91 -6.09 -3.01
CA LEU A 393 -7.87 -5.74 -2.06
C LEU A 393 -7.03 -4.53 -2.50
N GLY A 394 -6.73 -4.43 -3.79
CA GLY A 394 -6.06 -3.24 -4.35
C GLY A 394 -6.93 -1.98 -4.28
N ARG A 395 -8.26 -2.13 -4.47
CA ARG A 395 -9.18 -0.99 -4.43
C ARG A 395 -9.53 -0.52 -3.04
N THR A 396 -9.57 -1.41 -2.06
CA THR A 396 -10.02 -1.09 -0.69
C THR A 396 -8.88 -0.58 0.21
N GLY A 397 -7.62 -0.68 -0.22
CA GLY A 397 -6.46 -0.38 0.63
C GLY A 397 -6.33 -1.30 1.85
N ALA A 398 -7.05 -2.43 1.86
CA ALA A 398 -7.09 -3.37 2.98
C ALA A 398 -5.74 -4.04 3.26
N LEU A 399 -4.84 -4.06 2.28
CA LEU A 399 -3.46 -4.54 2.41
C LEU A 399 -2.45 -3.39 2.53
N SER A 400 -2.86 -2.20 2.98
CA SER A 400 -1.90 -1.13 3.23
C SER A 400 -1.16 -1.36 4.55
N THR A 401 0.15 -1.22 4.52
CA THR A 401 1.02 -1.26 5.70
C THR A 401 1.88 -0.01 5.76
N ILE A 402 2.54 0.20 6.90
CA ILE A 402 3.55 1.24 7.04
C ILE A 402 4.91 0.57 6.81
N ALA A 403 5.73 1.18 5.98
CA ALA A 403 7.10 0.77 5.74
C ALA A 403 8.05 1.95 5.98
N TYR A 404 9.26 1.63 6.40
CA TYR A 404 10.38 2.58 6.45
C TYR A 404 11.28 2.38 5.25
N ASP A 405 11.82 3.45 4.73
CA ASP A 405 12.95 3.40 3.81
C ASP A 405 14.31 3.48 4.57
N GLU A 406 15.42 3.56 3.85
CA GLU A 406 16.74 3.60 4.47
C GLU A 406 17.02 4.87 5.29
N TYR A 407 16.21 5.93 5.14
CA TYR A 407 16.27 7.18 5.91
C TYR A 407 15.24 7.20 7.06
N GLU A 408 14.67 6.05 7.39
CA GLU A 408 13.62 5.92 8.41
C GLU A 408 12.37 6.77 8.12
N ARG A 409 12.11 7.12 6.86
CA ARG A 409 10.91 7.82 6.44
C ARG A 409 9.74 6.86 6.37
N LEU A 410 8.59 7.29 6.91
CA LEU A 410 7.37 6.48 6.93
C LEU A 410 6.59 6.62 5.63
N PHE A 411 6.29 5.49 5.02
CA PHE A 411 5.45 5.41 3.83
C PHE A 411 4.28 4.48 4.04
N ARG A 412 3.13 4.87 3.51
CA ARG A 412 2.02 3.95 3.35
C ARG A 412 2.25 3.14 2.07
N VAL A 413 2.49 1.85 2.22
CA VAL A 413 2.68 0.93 1.09
C VAL A 413 1.39 0.13 0.90
N ASP A 414 0.84 0.16 -0.30
CA ASP A 414 -0.27 -0.70 -0.68
C ASP A 414 0.27 -2.02 -1.25
N LEU A 415 0.30 -3.03 -0.40
CA LEU A 415 0.71 -4.37 -0.80
C LEU A 415 -0.28 -5.00 -1.80
N GLY A 416 -1.53 -4.52 -1.85
CA GLY A 416 -2.53 -5.01 -2.80
C GLY A 416 -2.18 -4.71 -4.25
N ALA A 417 -1.48 -3.59 -4.51
CA ALA A 417 -1.02 -3.24 -5.85
C ALA A 417 0.15 -4.12 -6.34
N ALA A 418 0.92 -4.69 -5.40
CA ALA A 418 2.05 -5.57 -5.70
C ALA A 418 1.64 -7.03 -5.93
N TYR A 419 0.44 -7.41 -5.51
CA TYR A 419 -0.09 -8.75 -5.71
C TYR A 419 -0.90 -8.81 -7.00
N GLY A 420 -0.40 -9.56 -7.96
CA GLY A 420 -1.16 -9.87 -9.18
C GLY A 420 -2.43 -10.68 -8.85
N PRO A 421 -3.47 -10.65 -9.70
CA PRO A 421 -4.56 -11.60 -9.60
C PRO A 421 -4.02 -13.01 -9.72
N ALA A 422 -4.55 -13.94 -8.91
CA ALA A 422 -4.21 -15.35 -9.06
C ALA A 422 -4.34 -15.73 -10.55
N PRO A 423 -3.35 -16.42 -11.14
CA PRO A 423 -3.43 -16.82 -12.52
C PRO A 423 -4.73 -17.61 -12.71
N ARG A 424 -5.56 -17.17 -13.64
CA ARG A 424 -6.80 -17.86 -13.98
C ARG A 424 -6.38 -19.25 -14.44
N ARG A 425 -6.67 -20.26 -13.63
CA ARG A 425 -6.56 -21.63 -14.11
C ARG A 425 -7.53 -21.75 -15.28
N SER A 426 -7.02 -21.83 -16.49
CA SER A 426 -7.83 -22.30 -17.59
C SER A 426 -8.25 -23.73 -17.22
N TYR A 427 -9.52 -23.94 -16.96
CA TYR A 427 -10.06 -25.28 -16.78
C TYR A 427 -9.89 -25.98 -18.13
N GLN A 428 -8.80 -26.72 -18.26
CA GLN A 428 -8.75 -27.77 -19.28
C GLN A 428 -9.49 -28.94 -18.65
N PRO A 429 -10.56 -29.45 -19.28
CA PRO A 429 -11.17 -30.66 -18.83
C PRO A 429 -10.09 -31.77 -18.90
N ARG A 430 -9.51 -32.08 -17.73
CA ARG A 430 -8.66 -33.26 -17.63
C ARG A 430 -9.59 -34.44 -17.86
N ASN A 431 -9.28 -35.29 -18.81
CA ASN A 431 -9.89 -36.60 -18.87
C ASN A 431 -9.73 -37.22 -17.48
N PRO A 432 -10.82 -37.54 -16.77
CA PRO A 432 -10.71 -38.12 -15.44
C PRO A 432 -9.80 -39.34 -15.53
N THR A 433 -8.72 -39.35 -14.75
CA THR A 433 -7.89 -40.56 -14.62
C THR A 433 -8.83 -41.69 -14.22
N PRO A 434 -8.90 -42.79 -14.96
CA PRO A 434 -9.82 -43.84 -14.61
C PRO A 434 -9.45 -44.38 -13.22
N MET A 435 -10.41 -44.28 -12.29
CA MET A 435 -10.26 -44.73 -10.91
C MET A 435 -10.90 -46.10 -10.78
N GLN A 436 -10.16 -47.05 -10.26
CA GLN A 436 -10.75 -48.32 -9.86
C GLN A 436 -11.43 -48.10 -8.50
N GLN A 437 -12.73 -48.28 -8.47
CA GLN A 437 -13.53 -48.16 -7.25
C GLN A 437 -13.84 -49.55 -6.71
N SER A 438 -13.63 -49.70 -5.42
CA SER A 438 -14.03 -50.91 -4.67
C SER A 438 -14.94 -50.44 -3.52
N GLN A 439 -16.10 -51.06 -3.40
CA GLN A 439 -17.03 -50.77 -2.31
C GLN A 439 -17.44 -52.09 -1.63
N VAL A 440 -17.38 -52.06 -0.32
CA VAL A 440 -17.87 -53.16 0.54
C VAL A 440 -18.94 -52.56 1.47
N THR A 441 -20.10 -53.18 1.49
CA THR A 441 -21.18 -52.81 2.40
C THR A 441 -21.54 -53.99 3.28
N LEU A 442 -21.61 -53.80 4.58
CA LEU A 442 -21.97 -54.80 5.56
C LEU A 442 -23.22 -54.32 6.31
N ASP A 443 -24.25 -55.12 6.33
CA ASP A 443 -25.44 -54.89 7.12
C ASP A 443 -25.30 -55.65 8.44
N ALA A 444 -25.39 -54.93 9.55
CA ALA A 444 -25.28 -55.50 10.89
C ALA A 444 -26.69 -55.61 11.55
N PRO A 445 -26.86 -56.46 12.58
CA PRO A 445 -28.11 -56.55 13.32
C PRO A 445 -28.51 -55.21 13.93
N GLY A 446 -29.79 -54.88 13.91
CA GLY A 446 -30.31 -53.62 14.44
C GLY A 446 -30.41 -52.45 13.41
N GLY A 447 -30.24 -52.77 12.11
CA GLY A 447 -30.36 -51.79 11.03
C GLY A 447 -29.14 -50.87 10.85
N THR A 448 -27.99 -51.30 11.39
CA THR A 448 -26.74 -50.60 11.17
C THR A 448 -26.12 -51.03 9.86
N ARG A 449 -25.75 -50.09 9.02
CA ARG A 449 -25.01 -50.33 7.75
C ARG A 449 -23.65 -49.70 7.83
N LEU A 450 -22.62 -50.48 7.49
CA LEU A 450 -21.27 -50.04 7.27
C LEU A 450 -20.93 -50.07 5.79
N SER A 451 -20.41 -48.97 5.27
CA SER A 451 -19.91 -48.90 3.91
C SER A 451 -18.46 -48.41 3.89
N LEU A 452 -17.61 -49.12 3.21
CA LEU A 452 -16.25 -48.73 2.92
C LEU A 452 -16.09 -48.63 1.42
N ALA A 453 -15.79 -47.45 0.90
CA ALA A 453 -15.44 -47.28 -0.50
C ALA A 453 -13.97 -46.80 -0.61
N ALA A 454 -13.23 -47.35 -1.50
CA ALA A 454 -11.87 -46.93 -1.83
C ALA A 454 -11.76 -46.73 -3.34
N ALA A 455 -11.12 -45.66 -3.74
CA ALA A 455 -10.79 -45.42 -5.15
C ALA A 455 -9.27 -45.26 -5.29
N ALA A 456 -8.70 -46.00 -6.22
CA ALA A 456 -7.29 -45.89 -6.55
C ALA A 456 -7.13 -45.63 -8.05
N PRO A 457 -6.17 -44.82 -8.47
CA PRO A 457 -5.93 -44.61 -9.90
C PRO A 457 -5.49 -45.93 -10.57
N VAL A 458 -6.06 -46.20 -11.72
CA VAL A 458 -5.55 -47.27 -12.61
C VAL A 458 -4.24 -46.77 -13.17
N ALA A 459 -3.15 -47.58 -13.06
CA ALA A 459 -1.85 -47.23 -13.61
C ALA A 459 -1.99 -46.78 -15.07
N ALA A 460 -1.66 -45.52 -15.33
CA ALA A 460 -1.74 -44.97 -16.67
C ALA A 460 -0.68 -45.61 -17.56
N PRO A 461 -0.99 -45.95 -18.83
CA PRO A 461 0.05 -46.20 -19.82
C PRO A 461 0.91 -44.93 -19.96
N GLU A 462 2.21 -45.13 -20.19
CA GLU A 462 3.31 -44.15 -20.20
C GLU A 462 2.95 -42.67 -20.53
N PRO A 463 3.61 -41.70 -19.88
CA PRO A 463 3.21 -40.31 -19.97
C PRO A 463 3.39 -39.78 -21.39
N VAL A 464 2.30 -39.30 -21.98
CA VAL A 464 2.36 -38.39 -23.11
C VAL A 464 3.10 -37.15 -22.64
N VAL A 465 4.24 -36.85 -23.26
CA VAL A 465 5.08 -35.70 -22.99
C VAL A 465 4.22 -34.44 -23.01
N ALA A 466 3.86 -33.97 -21.83
CA ALA A 466 3.18 -32.69 -21.68
C ALA A 466 4.16 -31.57 -22.10
N ARG A 467 3.79 -30.78 -23.09
CA ARG A 467 4.52 -29.56 -23.42
C ARG A 467 4.32 -28.60 -22.26
N TYR A 468 5.36 -28.42 -21.46
CA TYR A 468 5.37 -27.45 -20.36
C TYR A 468 5.23 -26.02 -20.91
N THR A 469 4.25 -25.30 -20.45
CA THR A 469 4.29 -23.86 -20.48
C THR A 469 5.10 -23.35 -19.27
N PRO A 470 5.76 -22.19 -19.31
CA PRO A 470 6.60 -21.69 -18.22
C PRO A 470 5.90 -21.52 -16.87
N PHE A 471 4.58 -21.71 -16.85
CA PHE A 471 3.72 -21.57 -15.65
C PHE A 471 3.16 -22.92 -15.16
N ASP A 472 3.45 -24.02 -15.84
CA ASP A 472 3.12 -25.36 -15.34
C ASP A 472 4.21 -25.76 -14.34
N ALA A 473 3.93 -25.51 -13.07
CA ALA A 473 4.85 -25.83 -12.00
C ALA A 473 5.12 -27.34 -11.94
N PRO A 474 6.38 -27.81 -12.11
CA PRO A 474 6.71 -29.22 -12.16
C PRO A 474 6.42 -29.99 -10.87
N TRP A 475 6.15 -29.29 -9.76
CA TRP A 475 5.75 -29.87 -8.46
C TRP A 475 4.25 -30.14 -8.31
N LEU A 476 3.42 -29.75 -9.26
CA LEU A 476 2.07 -30.29 -9.41
C LEU A 476 2.11 -31.71 -9.99
N GLY A 477 3.19 -32.41 -9.70
CA GLY A 477 3.28 -33.83 -9.99
C GLY A 477 2.01 -34.53 -9.51
N ASP A 478 1.39 -35.30 -10.40
CA ASP A 478 0.30 -36.21 -10.11
C ASP A 478 0.75 -37.17 -8.99
N GLU A 479 0.73 -36.73 -7.73
CA GLU A 479 0.64 -37.64 -6.61
C GLU A 479 -0.76 -38.24 -6.71
N THR A 480 -0.89 -39.33 -7.44
CA THR A 480 -2.10 -40.15 -7.52
C THR A 480 -2.32 -40.76 -6.14
N ARG A 481 -3.05 -40.04 -5.29
CA ARG A 481 -3.41 -40.56 -3.96
C ARG A 481 -4.73 -41.28 -4.03
N SER A 482 -4.78 -42.41 -3.34
CA SER A 482 -6.01 -43.17 -3.13
C SER A 482 -7.02 -42.32 -2.32
N GLU A 483 -8.28 -42.45 -2.65
CA GLU A 483 -9.38 -41.91 -1.87
C GLU A 483 -10.03 -43.03 -1.06
N ALA A 484 -10.44 -42.68 0.17
CA ALA A 484 -11.16 -43.59 1.03
C ALA A 484 -12.38 -42.90 1.64
N LEU A 485 -13.52 -43.56 1.62
CA LEU A 485 -14.74 -43.13 2.24
C LEU A 485 -15.23 -44.22 3.17
N PHE A 486 -15.43 -43.89 4.43
CA PHE A 486 -16.02 -44.74 5.43
C PHE A 486 -17.34 -44.14 5.90
N GLU A 487 -18.40 -44.93 5.86
CA GLU A 487 -19.74 -44.47 6.30
C GLU A 487 -20.36 -45.50 7.23
N VAL A 488 -20.91 -45.02 8.32
CA VAL A 488 -21.73 -45.77 9.27
C VAL A 488 -23.11 -45.15 9.32
N GLN A 489 -24.13 -45.92 9.07
CA GLN A 489 -25.52 -45.52 9.24
C GLN A 489 -26.16 -46.40 10.33
N ALA A 490 -26.65 -45.80 11.38
CA ALA A 490 -27.33 -46.49 12.48
C ALA A 490 -28.66 -45.77 12.79
N GLY A 491 -29.72 -46.27 12.25
CA GLY A 491 -31.03 -45.63 12.37
C GLY A 491 -31.08 -44.23 11.78
N ARG A 492 -31.22 -43.21 12.66
CA ARG A 492 -31.28 -41.79 12.27
C ARG A 492 -29.92 -41.14 12.21
N LEU A 493 -28.87 -41.79 12.73
CA LEU A 493 -27.50 -41.27 12.78
C LEU A 493 -26.70 -41.77 11.57
N SER A 494 -26.03 -40.86 10.90
CA SER A 494 -24.96 -41.18 9.95
C SER A 494 -23.63 -40.54 10.37
N LEU A 495 -22.54 -41.28 10.21
CA LEU A 495 -21.18 -40.79 10.40
C LEU A 495 -20.40 -41.13 9.15
N THR A 496 -19.78 -40.11 8.54
CA THR A 496 -19.01 -40.24 7.32
C THR A 496 -17.63 -39.68 7.52
N ALA A 497 -16.59 -40.49 7.26
CA ALA A 497 -15.21 -40.06 7.25
C ALA A 497 -14.65 -40.19 5.84
N TRP A 498 -13.96 -39.18 5.37
CA TRP A 498 -13.35 -39.16 4.07
C TRP A 498 -11.88 -38.75 4.15
N GLN A 499 -11.07 -39.38 3.32
CA GLN A 499 -9.67 -39.06 3.07
C GLN A 499 -9.40 -39.09 1.57
N GLY A 500 -8.74 -38.06 1.02
CA GLY A 500 -8.43 -37.99 -0.39
C GLY A 500 -7.58 -36.77 -0.75
N GLN A 501 -7.46 -36.50 -2.03
CA GLN A 501 -6.80 -35.27 -2.49
C GLN A 501 -7.74 -34.09 -2.39
N GLY A 502 -7.25 -33.00 -1.82
CA GLY A 502 -7.99 -31.75 -1.73
C GLY A 502 -8.46 -31.27 -3.10
N GLY A 503 -9.71 -30.98 -3.25
CA GLY A 503 -10.28 -30.45 -4.48
C GLY A 503 -11.66 -30.99 -4.84
N ALA A 504 -11.86 -31.45 -6.07
CA ALA A 504 -13.18 -31.70 -6.66
C ALA A 504 -13.86 -33.01 -6.22
N SER A 505 -13.15 -33.92 -5.57
CA SER A 505 -13.62 -35.29 -5.30
C SER A 505 -14.22 -35.55 -3.92
N SER A 506 -14.25 -34.54 -3.02
CA SER A 506 -14.87 -34.73 -1.69
C SER A 506 -16.36 -35.07 -1.83
N PRO A 507 -16.86 -36.17 -1.23
CA PRO A 507 -18.27 -36.55 -1.28
C PRO A 507 -19.22 -35.55 -0.61
N PHE A 508 -18.69 -34.66 0.19
CA PHE A 508 -19.46 -33.58 0.86
C PHE A 508 -19.72 -32.38 -0.06
N ARG A 509 -19.22 -32.39 -1.29
CA ARG A 509 -19.41 -31.29 -2.27
C ARG A 509 -20.61 -31.49 -3.20
N SER A 510 -21.16 -32.68 -3.28
CA SER A 510 -22.31 -32.94 -4.14
C SER A 510 -23.58 -32.43 -3.49
N GLY A 511 -23.95 -31.18 -3.77
CA GLY A 511 -25.29 -30.65 -3.51
C GLY A 511 -25.39 -29.40 -2.66
N SER A 512 -24.40 -29.06 -1.85
CA SER A 512 -24.44 -27.83 -1.01
C SER A 512 -23.02 -27.38 -0.66
N GLY A 513 -22.16 -27.22 -1.67
CA GLY A 513 -20.80 -26.73 -1.45
C GLY A 513 -20.83 -25.21 -1.30
N ASP A 514 -20.87 -24.71 -0.08
CA ASP A 514 -20.56 -23.30 0.12
C ASP A 514 -19.15 -23.00 -0.41
N GLY A 515 -18.99 -21.88 -1.09
CA GLY A 515 -17.72 -21.49 -1.68
C GLY A 515 -16.58 -21.34 -0.65
N PHE A 516 -16.90 -21.31 0.65
CA PHE A 516 -15.93 -21.12 1.75
C PHE A 516 -15.22 -22.45 2.10
N THR A 517 -15.95 -23.54 2.29
CA THR A 517 -15.33 -24.84 2.61
C THR A 517 -14.48 -25.36 1.45
N ALA A 518 -14.81 -24.96 0.23
CA ALA A 518 -14.02 -25.29 -0.96
C ALA A 518 -12.60 -24.71 -0.91
N LEU A 519 -12.38 -23.64 -0.17
CA LEU A 519 -11.05 -22.99 -0.07
C LEU A 519 -10.05 -23.79 0.75
N THR A 520 -10.49 -24.66 1.66
CA THR A 520 -9.58 -25.49 2.46
C THR A 520 -8.85 -26.54 1.62
N GLN A 521 -9.42 -26.94 0.45
CA GLN A 521 -8.93 -28.10 -0.31
C GLN A 521 -8.67 -29.30 0.63
N ALA A 522 -9.63 -29.57 1.51
CA ALA A 522 -9.47 -30.56 2.56
C ALA A 522 -9.00 -31.92 2.02
N ASP A 523 -8.02 -32.52 2.69
CA ASP A 523 -7.53 -33.87 2.45
C ASP A 523 -8.24 -34.88 3.35
N HIS A 524 -8.81 -34.42 4.46
CA HIS A 524 -9.55 -35.19 5.43
C HIS A 524 -10.81 -34.45 5.83
N ALA A 525 -11.92 -35.16 5.92
CA ALA A 525 -13.16 -34.60 6.44
C ALA A 525 -13.96 -35.64 7.23
N LEU A 526 -14.68 -35.16 8.25
CA LEU A 526 -15.59 -35.95 9.07
C LEU A 526 -16.94 -35.24 9.12
N ARG A 527 -18.01 -35.96 8.85
CA ARG A 527 -19.39 -35.47 8.95
C ARG A 527 -20.22 -36.40 9.81
N GLY A 528 -20.93 -35.83 10.78
CA GLY A 528 -22.01 -36.49 11.50
C GLY A 528 -23.34 -35.87 11.08
N ALA A 529 -24.38 -36.69 10.88
CA ALA A 529 -25.71 -36.19 10.61
C ALA A 529 -26.77 -36.97 11.35
N LEU A 530 -27.87 -36.27 11.72
CA LEU A 530 -29.00 -36.83 12.45
C LEU A 530 -30.29 -36.42 11.72
N SER A 531 -31.04 -37.41 11.21
CA SER A 531 -32.24 -37.20 10.41
C SER A 531 -33.54 -37.45 11.17
N PHE A 532 -34.48 -36.55 11.05
CA PHE A 532 -35.85 -36.61 11.62
C PHE A 532 -36.87 -36.35 10.52
N GLY A 533 -37.28 -37.38 9.81
CA GLY A 533 -38.17 -37.25 8.65
C GLY A 533 -37.49 -36.37 7.58
N ALA A 534 -38.17 -35.31 7.21
CA ALA A 534 -37.67 -34.35 6.20
C ALA A 534 -36.51 -33.46 6.65
N LEU A 535 -36.17 -33.43 7.94
CA LEU A 535 -35.15 -32.58 8.50
C LEU A 535 -33.87 -33.37 8.82
N THR A 536 -32.71 -32.83 8.43
CA THR A 536 -31.40 -33.39 8.77
C THR A 536 -30.50 -32.30 9.37
N PHE A 537 -30.04 -32.56 10.57
CA PHE A 537 -28.98 -31.74 11.20
C PHE A 537 -27.63 -32.36 10.93
N SER A 538 -26.66 -31.58 10.55
CA SER A 538 -25.31 -32.08 10.28
C SER A 538 -24.25 -31.19 10.94
N ALA A 539 -23.14 -31.83 11.32
CA ALA A 539 -21.92 -31.16 11.72
C ALA A 539 -20.76 -31.77 10.92
N GLU A 540 -19.91 -30.93 10.39
CA GLU A 540 -18.81 -31.33 9.53
C GLU A 540 -17.55 -30.54 9.90
N SER A 541 -16.41 -31.21 9.82
CA SER A 541 -15.10 -30.58 9.92
C SER A 541 -14.14 -31.19 8.90
N GLY A 542 -13.22 -30.39 8.40
CA GLY A 542 -12.18 -30.85 7.49
C GLY A 542 -10.89 -30.08 7.65
N SER A 543 -9.83 -30.71 7.23
CA SER A 543 -8.49 -30.11 7.20
C SER A 543 -7.77 -30.46 5.92
N GLY A 544 -6.94 -29.55 5.44
CA GLY A 544 -6.10 -29.74 4.27
C GLY A 544 -4.78 -29.00 4.41
N ASP A 545 -3.74 -29.60 3.84
CA ASP A 545 -2.43 -29.00 3.71
C ASP A 545 -2.23 -28.56 2.27
N ARG A 546 -2.40 -27.28 1.98
CA ARG A 546 -2.08 -26.74 0.65
C ARG A 546 -0.57 -26.59 0.50
N ARG A 547 -0.04 -27.03 -0.64
CA ARG A 547 1.35 -26.74 -0.99
C ARG A 547 1.46 -25.34 -1.57
N ALA A 548 2.42 -24.58 -1.08
CA ALA A 548 2.78 -23.29 -1.64
C ALA A 548 3.18 -23.43 -3.12
N PRO A 549 2.64 -22.66 -4.05
CA PRO A 549 2.93 -22.79 -5.49
C PRO A 549 4.40 -22.67 -5.85
N LEU A 550 5.18 -21.90 -5.09
CA LEU A 550 6.59 -21.60 -5.37
C LEU A 550 7.58 -22.19 -4.34
N ARG A 551 7.07 -22.77 -3.25
CA ARG A 551 7.90 -23.41 -2.20
C ARG A 551 7.26 -24.70 -1.75
N PRO A 552 7.54 -25.85 -2.40
CA PRO A 552 6.89 -27.12 -2.12
C PRO A 552 7.16 -27.66 -0.71
N VAL A 553 8.10 -27.07 0.03
CA VAL A 553 8.41 -27.43 1.42
C VAL A 553 7.48 -26.72 2.42
N GLU A 554 6.88 -25.58 2.05
CA GLU A 554 5.96 -24.84 2.90
C GLU A 554 4.52 -25.36 2.67
N ARG A 555 3.87 -25.72 3.78
CA ARG A 555 2.48 -26.20 3.77
C ARG A 555 1.57 -25.19 4.45
N ASP A 556 0.52 -24.80 3.75
CA ASP A 556 -0.55 -23.98 4.30
C ASP A 556 -1.63 -24.88 4.90
N ALA A 557 -1.61 -25.05 6.21
CA ALA A 557 -2.63 -25.79 6.91
C ALA A 557 -3.90 -24.92 7.03
N SER A 558 -5.01 -25.42 6.50
CA SER A 558 -6.34 -24.83 6.64
C SER A 558 -7.31 -25.82 7.25
N THR A 559 -8.22 -25.31 8.07
CA THR A 559 -9.26 -26.12 8.70
C THR A 559 -10.60 -25.41 8.60
N TYR A 560 -11.67 -26.21 8.50
CA TYR A 560 -13.03 -25.67 8.61
C TYR A 560 -13.89 -26.50 9.55
N ALA A 561 -14.91 -25.84 10.09
CA ALA A 561 -15.99 -26.48 10.80
C ALA A 561 -17.31 -25.87 10.34
N ARG A 562 -18.32 -26.70 10.10
CA ARG A 562 -19.65 -26.30 9.62
C ARG A 562 -20.76 -27.05 10.32
N ALA A 563 -21.83 -26.36 10.67
CA ALA A 563 -23.10 -26.98 11.09
C ALA A 563 -24.15 -26.68 10.01
N GLY A 564 -24.95 -27.66 9.68
CA GLY A 564 -25.97 -27.57 8.63
C GLY A 564 -27.35 -28.05 9.10
N LEU A 565 -28.36 -27.48 8.49
CA LEU A 565 -29.76 -27.89 8.57
C LEU A 565 -30.29 -28.04 7.15
N ASP A 566 -30.68 -29.25 6.80
CA ASP A 566 -31.22 -29.60 5.50
C ASP A 566 -32.71 -30.00 5.69
N TRP A 567 -33.55 -29.47 4.85
CA TRP A 567 -34.97 -29.87 4.74
C TRP A 567 -35.22 -30.42 3.34
N ARG A 568 -35.84 -31.59 3.25
CA ARG A 568 -36.19 -32.25 1.99
C ARG A 568 -37.71 -32.37 1.85
N ALA A 569 -38.24 -32.01 0.69
CA ALA A 569 -39.62 -32.20 0.33
C ALA A 569 -39.77 -33.52 -0.43
N GLU A 570 -40.58 -34.45 0.14
CA GLU A 570 -40.88 -35.71 -0.50
C GLU A 570 -42.38 -35.75 -0.91
N ASN A 571 -42.68 -36.24 -2.08
CA ASN A 571 -44.04 -36.52 -2.51
C ASN A 571 -44.12 -37.91 -3.16
N GLY A 572 -44.86 -38.82 -2.50
CA GLY A 572 -44.98 -40.19 -3.00
C GLY A 572 -43.65 -40.98 -3.02
N GLY A 573 -42.72 -40.65 -2.13
CA GLY A 573 -41.40 -41.29 -2.07
C GLY A 573 -40.36 -40.75 -3.06
N GLN A 574 -40.72 -39.71 -3.82
CA GLN A 574 -39.79 -39.00 -4.71
C GLN A 574 -39.33 -37.72 -4.09
N ASP A 575 -38.04 -37.43 -4.10
CA ASP A 575 -37.43 -36.18 -3.71
C ASP A 575 -37.89 -35.07 -4.68
N ARG A 576 -38.52 -34.01 -4.17
CA ARG A 576 -38.99 -32.86 -4.93
C ARG A 576 -38.12 -31.62 -4.77
N GLY A 577 -37.05 -31.76 -4.00
CA GLY A 577 -36.12 -30.68 -3.71
C GLY A 577 -36.02 -30.35 -2.25
N GLY A 578 -35.25 -29.36 -1.90
CA GLY A 578 -34.98 -29.03 -0.52
C GLY A 578 -34.44 -27.63 -0.31
N LEU A 579 -34.33 -27.31 0.97
CA LEU A 579 -33.68 -26.10 1.46
C LEU A 579 -32.53 -26.50 2.39
N SER A 580 -31.39 -25.84 2.25
CA SER A 580 -30.27 -26.00 3.15
C SER A 580 -29.84 -24.69 3.76
N PHE A 581 -29.46 -24.74 5.02
CA PHE A 581 -28.84 -23.62 5.72
C PHE A 581 -27.61 -24.13 6.44
N SER A 582 -26.51 -23.38 6.37
CA SER A 582 -25.29 -23.72 7.09
C SER A 582 -24.60 -22.51 7.68
N LEU A 583 -23.94 -22.74 8.81
CA LEU A 583 -23.05 -21.80 9.49
C LEU A 583 -21.72 -22.46 9.68
N GLY A 584 -20.62 -21.71 9.50
CA GLY A 584 -19.29 -22.28 9.67
C GLY A 584 -18.20 -21.27 9.93
N ALA A 585 -17.03 -21.83 10.17
CA ALA A 585 -15.79 -21.09 10.30
C ALA A 585 -14.70 -21.78 9.48
N LEU A 586 -13.83 -20.98 8.88
CA LEU A 586 -12.65 -21.36 8.12
C LEU A 586 -11.45 -20.68 8.76
N ASP A 587 -10.46 -21.45 9.18
CA ASP A 587 -9.18 -20.97 9.71
C ASP A 587 -8.08 -21.26 8.69
N GLU A 588 -7.31 -20.25 8.30
CA GLU A 588 -6.22 -20.32 7.34
C GLU A 588 -4.96 -19.70 7.92
N ARG A 589 -3.78 -20.28 7.68
CA ARG A 589 -2.52 -19.83 8.29
C ARG A 589 -1.71 -18.88 7.41
N MET A 590 -1.76 -19.04 6.10
CA MET A 590 -0.86 -18.35 5.18
C MET A 590 -1.52 -17.21 4.41
N GLY A 591 -2.80 -17.02 4.55
CA GLY A 591 -3.53 -15.92 3.92
C GLY A 591 -5.02 -16.17 3.86
N PRO A 592 -5.83 -15.10 3.90
CA PRO A 592 -7.27 -15.19 3.98
C PRO A 592 -7.87 -15.64 2.64
N LEU A 593 -8.96 -16.43 2.71
CA LEU A 593 -9.81 -16.83 1.58
C LEU A 593 -9.02 -17.40 0.41
N GLY A 594 -8.05 -18.27 0.69
CA GLY A 594 -7.24 -18.93 -0.32
C GLY A 594 -6.12 -18.06 -0.91
N ALA A 595 -5.86 -16.88 -0.35
CA ALA A 595 -4.69 -16.11 -0.66
C ALA A 595 -3.44 -16.83 -0.16
N TYR A 596 -2.35 -16.71 -0.90
CA TYR A 596 -1.05 -17.18 -0.50
C TYR A 596 -0.06 -16.01 -0.57
N LEU A 597 0.52 -15.70 0.57
CA LEU A 597 1.56 -14.68 0.68
C LEU A 597 2.88 -15.41 0.93
N PRO A 598 3.75 -15.54 -0.10
CA PRO A 598 5.06 -16.16 0.09
C PRO A 598 5.88 -15.26 0.99
N THR A 599 6.06 -15.68 2.22
CA THR A 599 6.81 -14.91 3.18
C THR A 599 7.79 -15.80 3.90
N GLN A 600 8.94 -15.23 4.23
CA GLN A 600 9.70 -15.71 5.36
C GLN A 600 8.73 -15.71 6.56
N SER A 601 8.86 -16.63 7.46
CA SER A 601 7.92 -17.03 8.53
C SER A 601 7.21 -15.93 9.32
N ASP A 602 7.61 -14.67 9.17
CA ASP A 602 7.12 -13.53 9.95
C ASP A 602 5.92 -12.80 9.32
N PHE A 603 5.58 -13.07 8.06
CA PHE A 603 4.48 -12.42 7.34
C PHE A 603 3.26 -13.31 7.08
N ALA A 604 3.23 -14.49 7.70
CA ALA A 604 2.01 -15.29 7.68
C ALA A 604 0.83 -14.45 8.18
N LEU A 605 -0.25 -14.43 7.42
CA LEU A 605 -1.49 -13.74 7.75
C LEU A 605 -2.56 -14.76 8.16
N PRO A 606 -2.51 -15.29 9.38
CA PRO A 606 -3.57 -16.14 9.87
C PRO A 606 -4.90 -15.40 9.79
N SER A 607 -5.90 -16.07 9.31
CA SER A 607 -7.24 -15.50 9.17
C SER A 607 -8.30 -16.46 9.67
N ARG A 608 -9.38 -15.88 10.18
CA ARG A 608 -10.60 -16.60 10.52
C ARG A 608 -11.76 -16.00 9.77
N THR A 609 -12.42 -16.82 8.96
CA THR A 609 -13.63 -16.44 8.25
C THR A 609 -14.83 -17.15 8.86
N ARG A 610 -15.81 -16.40 9.38
CA ARG A 610 -17.13 -16.92 9.77
C ARG A 610 -18.08 -16.73 8.61
N PHE A 611 -18.81 -17.77 8.25
CA PHE A 611 -19.71 -17.72 7.10
C PHE A 611 -21.07 -18.32 7.38
N ALA A 612 -22.06 -17.90 6.58
CA ALA A 612 -23.38 -18.49 6.48
C ALA A 612 -23.68 -18.78 5.01
N ALA A 613 -24.35 -19.88 4.74
CA ALA A 613 -24.81 -20.20 3.39
C ALA A 613 -26.26 -20.71 3.41
N VAL A 614 -26.97 -20.39 2.35
CA VAL A 614 -28.34 -20.84 2.09
C VAL A 614 -28.38 -21.47 0.71
N GLY A 615 -28.93 -22.66 0.61
CA GLY A 615 -29.12 -23.36 -0.64
C GLY A 615 -30.59 -23.79 -0.83
N ALA A 616 -30.98 -23.93 -2.08
CA ALA A 616 -32.24 -24.50 -2.49
C ALA A 616 -32.05 -25.36 -3.72
N ASP A 617 -32.74 -26.48 -3.78
CA ASP A 617 -32.81 -27.29 -4.99
C ASP A 617 -34.27 -27.70 -5.24
N VAL A 618 -34.67 -27.80 -6.52
CA VAL A 618 -36.03 -28.14 -6.96
C VAL A 618 -35.95 -29.12 -8.12
N ASP A 619 -36.64 -30.25 -8.00
CA ASP A 619 -36.86 -31.15 -9.11
C ASP A 619 -37.97 -30.59 -10.03
N LEU A 620 -37.55 -30.24 -11.25
CA LEU A 620 -38.45 -29.70 -12.28
C LEU A 620 -39.20 -30.82 -13.04
N GLY A 621 -38.95 -32.06 -12.70
CA GLY A 621 -39.44 -33.21 -13.46
C GLY A 621 -38.64 -33.51 -14.71
N HIS A 622 -38.93 -34.64 -15.34
CA HIS A 622 -38.26 -35.11 -16.55
C HIS A 622 -36.71 -35.25 -16.41
N GLY A 623 -36.22 -35.41 -15.18
CA GLY A 623 -34.79 -35.52 -14.88
C GLY A 623 -34.03 -34.21 -14.80
N PHE A 624 -34.74 -33.06 -14.74
CA PHE A 624 -34.13 -31.78 -14.56
C PHE A 624 -34.18 -31.32 -13.10
N THR A 625 -33.03 -30.91 -12.55
CA THR A 625 -32.92 -30.30 -11.22
C THR A 625 -32.32 -28.91 -11.35
N LEU A 626 -33.04 -27.93 -10.78
CA LEU A 626 -32.50 -26.56 -10.61
C LEU A 626 -31.99 -26.41 -9.18
N SER A 627 -30.77 -25.95 -9.01
CA SER A 627 -30.21 -25.66 -7.70
C SER A 627 -29.61 -24.28 -7.64
N GLY A 628 -29.69 -23.65 -6.46
CA GLY A 628 -29.10 -22.35 -6.19
C GLY A 628 -28.53 -22.30 -4.79
N GLU A 629 -27.45 -21.58 -4.61
CA GLU A 629 -26.80 -21.37 -3.33
C GLU A 629 -26.25 -19.95 -3.24
N ALA A 630 -26.32 -19.35 -2.05
CA ALA A 630 -25.69 -18.08 -1.74
C ALA A 630 -25.00 -18.16 -0.38
N GLY A 631 -23.80 -17.62 -0.30
CA GLY A 631 -23.01 -17.58 0.92
C GLY A 631 -22.50 -16.19 1.24
N PHE A 632 -22.41 -15.89 2.53
CA PHE A 632 -21.90 -14.64 3.07
C PHE A 632 -20.86 -14.94 4.16
N GLY A 633 -19.76 -14.23 4.14
CA GLY A 633 -18.66 -14.41 5.09
C GLY A 633 -18.14 -13.11 5.66
N ARG A 634 -17.59 -13.20 6.86
CA ARG A 634 -16.87 -12.15 7.55
C ARG A 634 -15.49 -12.67 7.92
N THR A 635 -14.45 -12.07 7.38
CA THR A 635 -13.05 -12.46 7.58
C THR A 635 -12.35 -11.48 8.49
N GLU A 636 -11.69 -12.02 9.52
CA GLU A 636 -10.85 -11.29 10.45
C GLU A 636 -9.40 -11.80 10.27
N LEU A 637 -8.44 -10.88 10.20
CA LEU A 637 -7.02 -11.21 10.15
C LEU A 637 -6.43 -11.24 11.56
N GLU A 638 -5.69 -12.28 11.87
CA GLU A 638 -4.99 -12.45 13.17
C GLU A 638 -3.49 -12.13 13.06
N GLY A 639 -3.08 -11.37 12.03
CA GLY A 639 -1.68 -11.06 11.75
C GLY A 639 -1.10 -9.95 12.63
N ARG A 640 0.20 -10.05 12.92
CA ARG A 640 0.94 -9.04 13.73
C ARG A 640 1.19 -7.74 12.98
N PHE A 641 1.07 -7.72 11.66
CA PHE A 641 1.49 -6.63 10.77
C PHE A 641 0.36 -5.98 9.97
N LEU A 642 -0.71 -6.69 9.71
CA LEU A 642 -1.84 -6.18 8.95
C LEU A 642 -3.08 -6.16 9.86
N HIS A 643 -3.54 -4.97 10.19
CA HIS A 643 -4.85 -4.78 10.80
C HIS A 643 -5.83 -4.32 9.73
N LEU A 644 -6.81 -5.14 9.43
CA LEU A 644 -8.00 -4.63 8.74
C LEU A 644 -8.70 -3.67 9.71
N SER A 645 -8.87 -2.43 9.30
CA SER A 645 -9.63 -1.42 10.07
C SER A 645 -11.10 -1.82 10.25
N ALA A 646 -11.59 -2.74 9.43
CA ALA A 646 -12.88 -3.41 9.53
C ALA A 646 -12.77 -4.83 8.96
N PRO A 647 -13.59 -5.79 9.45
CA PRO A 647 -13.62 -7.13 8.89
C PRO A 647 -14.07 -7.10 7.42
N ALA A 648 -13.40 -7.89 6.58
CA ALA A 648 -13.78 -8.02 5.19
C ALA A 648 -15.09 -8.81 5.07
N LEU A 649 -16.06 -8.25 4.35
CA LEU A 649 -17.29 -8.93 4.00
C LEU A 649 -17.11 -9.62 2.64
N SER A 650 -17.54 -10.87 2.55
CA SER A 650 -17.43 -11.65 1.33
C SER A 650 -18.76 -12.31 0.98
N SER A 651 -19.00 -12.51 -0.31
CA SER A 651 -20.21 -13.17 -0.81
C SER A 651 -19.90 -14.08 -1.99
N THR A 652 -20.69 -15.13 -2.13
CA THR A 652 -20.66 -16.06 -3.26
C THR A 652 -22.07 -16.46 -3.63
N TRP A 653 -22.30 -16.78 -4.89
CA TRP A 653 -23.54 -17.44 -5.31
C TRP A 653 -23.28 -18.40 -6.46
N ARG A 654 -24.10 -19.44 -6.56
CA ARG A 654 -24.09 -20.42 -7.63
C ARG A 654 -25.53 -20.73 -8.04
N ALA A 655 -25.76 -20.91 -9.31
CA ALA A 655 -27.00 -21.48 -9.85
C ALA A 655 -26.63 -22.54 -10.88
N SER A 656 -27.23 -23.71 -10.81
CA SER A 656 -27.00 -24.77 -11.77
C SER A 656 -28.28 -25.44 -12.20
N LEU A 657 -28.35 -25.83 -13.46
CA LEU A 657 -29.38 -26.67 -14.03
C LEU A 657 -28.71 -27.99 -14.44
N GLN A 658 -29.14 -29.08 -13.83
CA GLN A 658 -28.66 -30.42 -14.15
C GLN A 658 -29.77 -31.21 -14.85
N SER A 659 -29.38 -32.00 -15.83
CA SER A 659 -30.27 -32.95 -16.47
C SER A 659 -29.60 -34.29 -16.54
N ALA A 660 -30.28 -35.35 -16.20
CA ALA A 660 -29.86 -36.70 -16.59
C ALA A 660 -29.80 -36.78 -18.12
N CYS A 661 -28.77 -37.35 -18.68
CA CYS A 661 -28.73 -37.56 -20.13
C CYS A 661 -29.90 -38.39 -20.60
N PRO A 662 -30.60 -37.97 -21.69
CA PRO A 662 -31.68 -38.79 -22.27
C PRO A 662 -31.16 -40.18 -22.62
N SER A 663 -31.99 -41.21 -22.40
CA SER A 663 -31.68 -42.60 -22.72
C SER A 663 -31.76 -42.89 -24.23
N TRP A 664 -31.12 -42.04 -25.05
CA TRP A 664 -31.01 -42.24 -26.49
C TRP A 664 -29.72 -42.95 -26.79
N SER A 665 -29.74 -43.90 -27.65
CA SER A 665 -28.60 -44.71 -28.06
C SER A 665 -27.34 -43.94 -28.48
N PHE A 666 -27.51 -42.70 -28.91
CA PHE A 666 -26.44 -41.80 -29.29
C PHE A 666 -25.75 -41.14 -28.07
N ALA A 667 -26.48 -40.86 -26.99
CA ALA A 667 -25.93 -40.29 -25.77
C ALA A 667 -25.11 -41.33 -24.97
N GLU A 668 -25.54 -42.60 -24.98
CA GLU A 668 -24.77 -43.73 -24.43
C GLU A 668 -23.46 -43.97 -25.16
N ALA A 669 -23.46 -43.86 -26.50
CA ALA A 669 -22.27 -44.01 -27.33
C ALA A 669 -21.22 -42.91 -27.08
N LEU A 670 -21.63 -41.69 -26.58
CA LEU A 670 -20.76 -40.61 -26.21
C LEU A 670 -20.37 -40.64 -24.73
N GLY A 671 -20.80 -41.63 -23.94
CA GLY A 671 -20.47 -41.72 -22.50
C GLY A 671 -21.12 -40.62 -21.66
N CYS A 672 -22.19 -40.02 -22.13
CA CYS A 672 -22.89 -38.98 -21.40
C CYS A 672 -23.60 -39.56 -20.17
N ARG A 673 -23.27 -39.09 -18.98
CA ARG A 673 -23.96 -39.41 -17.71
C ARG A 673 -24.87 -38.31 -17.22
N SER A 674 -24.51 -37.07 -17.44
CA SER A 674 -25.31 -35.90 -17.10
C SER A 674 -24.85 -34.66 -17.88
N LEU A 675 -25.77 -33.73 -18.13
CA LEU A 675 -25.51 -32.38 -18.64
C LEU A 675 -25.71 -31.37 -17.52
N THR A 676 -24.75 -30.54 -17.27
CA THR A 676 -24.85 -29.48 -16.24
C THR A 676 -24.57 -28.15 -16.89
N TRP A 677 -25.51 -27.22 -16.74
CA TRP A 677 -25.28 -25.80 -16.99
C TRP A 677 -25.13 -25.09 -15.65
N GLU A 678 -24.07 -24.33 -15.50
CA GLU A 678 -23.75 -23.63 -14.26
C GLU A 678 -23.42 -22.18 -14.54
N ARG A 679 -23.94 -21.28 -13.70
CA ARG A 679 -23.51 -19.91 -13.60
C ARG A 679 -23.24 -19.59 -12.14
N SER A 680 -22.06 -19.08 -11.86
CA SER A 680 -21.67 -18.74 -10.49
C SER A 680 -20.93 -17.41 -10.46
N GLN A 681 -21.07 -16.73 -9.33
CA GLN A 681 -20.18 -15.67 -8.94
C GLN A 681 -19.24 -16.28 -7.90
N PRO A 682 -17.94 -16.38 -8.21
CA PRO A 682 -16.97 -16.83 -7.23
C PRO A 682 -17.01 -15.88 -6.02
N LEU A 683 -16.52 -16.37 -4.89
CA LEU A 683 -16.43 -15.61 -3.65
C LEU A 683 -15.78 -14.25 -3.94
N ARG A 684 -16.48 -13.16 -3.59
CA ARG A 684 -16.00 -11.79 -3.73
C ARG A 684 -16.06 -11.10 -2.38
N ILE A 685 -15.09 -10.23 -2.15
CA ILE A 685 -15.09 -9.31 -1.02
C ILE A 685 -15.85 -8.06 -1.42
N ALA A 686 -16.80 -7.67 -0.61
CA ALA A 686 -17.64 -6.49 -0.81
C ALA A 686 -16.96 -5.24 -0.24
#